data_32fa3da4b5091028633f78e8e4f0bf24
#
_entry.id   32fa3da4b5091028633f78e8e4f0bf24
#
_cell.length_a   1.000
_cell.length_b   1.000
_cell.length_c   1.000
_cell.angle_alpha   90.00
_cell.angle_beta   90.00
_cell.angle_gamma   90.00
#
_symmetry.space_group_name_H-M   'P 1'
#
loop_
_entity.id
_entity.type
_entity.pdbx_description
1 polymer ?
#
loop_
_entity_poly.entity_id
_entity_poly.type
_entity_poly.pdbx_seq_one_letter_code
_entity_poly.pdbx_strand_id
1 'polypeptide(L)'
;AGFGAPMVVYLTPWDYDYITNIDLILRYDFRYDPAYASQIIDERMRALGAEKIGGKWYYGGKPVTIKFVIRVEDERRQIGDAIASDLEKAGFTVERMYMEFGPAIETVYDTDPAEFRWQIYTEGWGRTGILKYDSDPGAFIAPWEGNMPGWAVEGWWQYQNAELDELTQKLYRGEFASREERDRMMKRVLELALQDSVRLWVATRLDSYIAREDLTGISQDIGAGLRSLLVWRNAYVLGKSDLTLGHLWVWTTRTTWNPMQVALVGGFVDVYSVDQAYLTSDPSTWIHPYTGIPIPFRSSWEVRTAGPTGSINVPADAYIWDAENDRWVSAGGATAKSVVTFDYSRFLQSNWHHGIQISLADLLYHVATRFEVAFDKEKSALEPAISGTLSESLKTIKGIRILPDNRVEVYIDYWFFDNAYIAQFAELWPTLMVPWEVIAASDRLNYVEKKYAYGGASSRARGVSWLNLVLAEHASDVVAELDKMHTEGFFPASYFTLGNSVFETPAGAQERYSTAIDWGNEHRHMWISNGPFYLDSFDSAAQTSVLKAFRDPTYPFKPGDNFYPFITPVQILRIGKGTVVPGSSAQFLIDAEGEGVLKSRYLIRDVATGQILAVGDSESVTPKRMLIRLSPDFTSKLTPGALYELIVATYSEDAATISVSRDFFDVLSLAPVEREIEAVSKELTDRLRAVSEDLATAISGLSTAVSNVDSKLDRTADNIRSEVRSSVEDVRARVDAATNTLTNDIRNLQAVAQSTLTVAQIVMALAVIAIVLSVVSVIRRPKAAATA
;
A
#
# COMPACT_ATOMS: atom_id res chain seq x y z
N ALA A 1 5.88 12.94 19.57
CA ALA A 1 6.53 13.08 18.28
C ALA A 1 7.46 11.90 18.05
N GLY A 2 7.49 11.37 16.84
CA GLY A 2 8.31 10.21 16.48
C GLY A 2 7.56 8.87 16.41
N PHE A 3 6.31 8.81 16.87
CA PHE A 3 5.49 7.58 16.85
C PHE A 3 4.49 7.51 15.70
N GLY A 4 4.35 8.56 14.91
CA GLY A 4 3.43 8.61 13.79
C GLY A 4 3.54 9.89 12.98
N ALA A 5 2.91 9.88 11.80
CA ALA A 5 2.75 11.05 10.93
C ALA A 5 1.27 11.43 10.84
N PRO A 6 0.92 12.74 10.84
CA PRO A 6 -0.46 13.18 10.65
C PRO A 6 -0.99 12.72 9.29
N MET A 7 -2.27 12.37 9.25
CA MET A 7 -2.98 12.00 8.02
C MET A 7 -4.27 12.80 7.90
N VAL A 8 -4.79 12.93 6.69
CA VAL A 8 -6.12 13.47 6.39
C VAL A 8 -6.91 12.56 5.45
N VAL A 9 -6.22 11.63 4.79
CA VAL A 9 -6.78 10.59 3.93
C VAL A 9 -6.24 9.22 4.35
N TYR A 10 -6.83 8.14 3.89
CA TYR A 10 -6.40 6.76 4.19
C TYR A 10 -5.02 6.40 3.59
N LEU A 11 -4.60 7.11 2.55
CA LEU A 11 -3.28 6.94 1.93
C LEU A 11 -2.18 7.46 2.85
N THR A 12 -1.11 6.71 2.95
CA THR A 12 0.07 7.14 3.69
C THR A 12 0.98 8.02 2.83
N PRO A 13 1.87 8.82 3.42
CA PRO A 13 2.84 9.61 2.65
C PRO A 13 3.76 8.80 1.73
N TRP A 14 3.82 7.47 1.89
CA TRP A 14 4.61 6.55 1.07
C TRP A 14 3.86 5.98 -0.14
N ASP A 15 2.57 6.26 -0.27
CA ASP A 15 1.77 5.83 -1.40
C ASP A 15 1.92 6.81 -2.58
N TYR A 16 2.05 6.28 -3.81
CA TYR A 16 2.10 7.11 -5.02
C TYR A 16 0.86 8.00 -5.14
N ASP A 17 -0.32 7.45 -4.85
CA ASP A 17 -1.58 8.19 -4.92
C ASP A 17 -1.65 9.33 -3.91
N TYR A 18 -0.95 9.26 -2.78
CA TYR A 18 -0.79 10.39 -1.87
C TYR A 18 0.00 11.53 -2.53
N ILE A 19 1.14 11.20 -3.14
CA ILE A 19 2.04 12.19 -3.75
C ILE A 19 1.35 12.92 -4.90
N THR A 20 0.63 12.19 -5.75
CA THR A 20 -0.08 12.76 -6.90
C THR A 20 -1.25 13.64 -6.50
N ASN A 21 -1.81 13.46 -5.32
CA ASN A 21 -2.94 14.22 -4.78
C ASN A 21 -2.57 15.17 -3.63
N ILE A 22 -1.28 15.49 -3.47
CA ILE A 22 -0.80 16.30 -2.36
C ILE A 22 -1.45 17.70 -2.31
N ASP A 23 -1.80 18.27 -3.45
CA ASP A 23 -2.51 19.54 -3.55
C ASP A 23 -3.93 19.48 -2.97
N LEU A 24 -4.65 18.40 -3.21
CA LEU A 24 -5.96 18.14 -2.62
C LEU A 24 -5.83 17.92 -1.11
N ILE A 25 -4.90 17.07 -0.70
CA ILE A 25 -4.67 16.73 0.71
C ILE A 25 -4.34 17.98 1.52
N LEU A 26 -3.46 18.85 1.01
CA LEU A 26 -3.07 20.08 1.68
C LEU A 26 -4.16 21.18 1.62
N ARG A 27 -5.09 21.11 0.67
CA ARG A 27 -6.27 21.98 0.64
C ARG A 27 -7.21 21.69 1.81
N TYR A 28 -7.37 20.41 2.13
CA TYR A 28 -8.14 19.92 3.28
C TYR A 28 -7.24 19.70 4.51
N ASP A 29 -6.14 20.46 4.64
CA ASP A 29 -5.19 20.41 5.77
C ASP A 29 -5.93 20.73 7.09
N PHE A 30 -6.57 19.72 7.66
CA PHE A 30 -7.31 19.82 8.91
C PHE A 30 -6.34 20.08 10.07
N ARG A 31 -6.22 21.33 10.44
CA ARG A 31 -5.39 21.75 11.59
C ARG A 31 -6.19 21.69 12.87
N TYR A 32 -5.50 21.41 13.96
CA TYR A 32 -6.10 21.53 15.27
C TYR A 32 -6.44 23.01 15.55
N ASP A 33 -7.71 23.33 15.41
CA ASP A 33 -8.27 24.67 15.68
C ASP A 33 -9.58 24.53 16.46
N PRO A 34 -9.50 24.38 17.78
CA PRO A 34 -10.68 24.19 18.61
C PRO A 34 -11.60 25.43 18.65
N ALA A 35 -11.08 26.61 18.39
CA ALA A 35 -11.87 27.84 18.34
C ALA A 35 -12.76 27.86 17.09
N TYR A 36 -12.18 27.61 15.94
CA TYR A 36 -12.91 27.49 14.67
C TYR A 36 -13.89 26.32 14.70
N ALA A 37 -13.46 25.15 15.19
CA ALA A 37 -14.35 23.99 15.35
C ALA A 37 -15.56 24.32 16.23
N SER A 38 -15.35 24.98 17.37
CA SER A 38 -16.45 25.39 18.25
C SER A 38 -17.40 26.38 17.58
N GLN A 39 -16.89 27.31 16.78
CA GLN A 39 -17.74 28.24 16.02
C GLN A 39 -18.64 27.51 15.04
N ILE A 40 -18.08 26.59 14.24
CA ILE A 40 -18.86 25.82 13.25
C ILE A 40 -19.87 24.90 13.95
N ILE A 41 -19.48 24.23 15.03
CA ILE A 41 -20.39 23.40 15.83
C ILE A 41 -21.53 24.24 16.38
N ASP A 42 -21.25 25.41 16.94
CA ASP A 42 -22.29 26.31 17.50
C ASP A 42 -23.29 26.74 16.41
N GLU A 43 -22.77 27.12 15.23
CA GLU A 43 -23.60 27.47 14.08
C GLU A 43 -24.52 26.33 13.64
N ARG A 44 -23.93 25.14 13.43
CA ARG A 44 -24.68 23.97 12.95
C ARG A 44 -25.67 23.42 13.97
N MET A 45 -25.26 23.32 15.22
CA MET A 45 -26.16 22.84 16.30
C MET A 45 -27.37 23.75 16.47
N ARG A 46 -27.20 25.08 16.42
CA ARG A 46 -28.33 26.03 16.48
C ARG A 46 -29.24 25.91 15.25
N ALA A 47 -28.66 25.74 14.05
CA ALA A 47 -29.40 25.54 12.81
C ALA A 47 -30.29 24.28 12.87
N LEU A 48 -29.83 23.24 13.59
CA LEU A 48 -30.60 22.02 13.84
C LEU A 48 -31.65 22.18 14.98
N GLY A 49 -31.76 23.34 15.63
CA GLY A 49 -32.69 23.59 16.73
C GLY A 49 -32.19 23.16 18.11
N ALA A 50 -30.88 22.90 18.26
CA ALA A 50 -30.29 22.65 19.56
C ALA A 50 -29.98 23.94 20.32
N GLU A 51 -30.00 23.88 21.63
CA GLU A 51 -29.71 25.00 22.54
C GLU A 51 -28.48 24.71 23.39
N LYS A 52 -27.65 25.72 23.66
CA LYS A 52 -26.47 25.59 24.54
C LYS A 52 -26.79 26.16 25.91
N ILE A 53 -27.00 25.29 26.90
CA ILE A 53 -27.36 25.64 28.28
C ILE A 53 -26.24 25.24 29.23
N GLY A 54 -25.73 26.19 29.98
CA GLY A 54 -24.59 25.96 30.89
C GLY A 54 -23.33 25.40 30.19
N GLY A 55 -23.11 25.78 28.91
CA GLY A 55 -21.97 25.32 28.10
C GLY A 55 -22.20 23.96 27.44
N LYS A 56 -23.33 23.31 27.66
CA LYS A 56 -23.66 22.00 27.06
C LYS A 56 -24.79 22.09 26.05
N TRP A 57 -24.76 21.25 25.03
CA TRP A 57 -25.78 21.15 23.98
C TRP A 57 -26.96 20.31 24.43
N TYR A 58 -28.18 20.83 24.20
CA TYR A 58 -29.46 20.17 24.43
C TYR A 58 -30.30 20.18 23.15
N TYR A 59 -31.00 19.10 22.88
CA TYR A 59 -31.96 18.98 21.80
C TYR A 59 -33.23 18.32 22.34
N GLY A 60 -34.41 18.96 22.11
CA GLY A 60 -35.64 18.45 22.67
C GLY A 60 -35.65 18.33 24.21
N GLY A 61 -34.92 19.20 24.91
CA GLY A 61 -34.78 19.19 26.37
C GLY A 61 -33.86 18.12 26.94
N LYS A 62 -33.16 17.32 26.08
CA LYS A 62 -32.21 16.29 26.49
C LYS A 62 -30.78 16.68 26.13
N PRO A 63 -29.76 16.32 26.93
CA PRO A 63 -28.36 16.53 26.56
C PRO A 63 -28.05 15.79 25.26
N VAL A 64 -27.31 16.46 24.34
CA VAL A 64 -26.76 15.81 23.15
C VAL A 64 -25.58 14.96 23.60
N THR A 65 -25.79 13.65 23.62
CA THR A 65 -24.82 12.66 24.10
C THR A 65 -24.20 11.93 22.93
N ILE A 66 -22.88 11.85 22.92
CA ILE A 66 -22.07 11.07 21.97
C ILE A 66 -21.53 9.85 22.69
N LYS A 67 -21.94 8.66 22.25
CA LYS A 67 -21.40 7.39 22.73
C LYS A 67 -20.17 7.05 21.92
N PHE A 68 -19.02 7.05 22.57
CA PHE A 68 -17.72 6.91 21.94
C PHE A 68 -17.05 5.59 22.36
N VAL A 69 -16.98 4.63 21.45
CA VAL A 69 -16.25 3.36 21.63
C VAL A 69 -14.76 3.62 21.49
N ILE A 70 -14.03 3.45 22.58
CA ILE A 70 -12.59 3.72 22.68
C ILE A 70 -11.86 2.40 22.93
N ARG A 71 -11.01 2.00 21.98
CA ARG A 71 -10.14 0.85 22.12
C ARG A 71 -9.06 1.10 23.20
N VAL A 72 -8.70 0.06 23.95
CA VAL A 72 -7.86 0.20 25.15
C VAL A 72 -6.47 -0.43 25.06
N GLU A 73 -6.21 -1.22 24.03
CA GLU A 73 -4.98 -2.03 23.95
C GLU A 73 -3.72 -1.23 23.60
N ASP A 74 -3.87 -0.06 23.00
CA ASP A 74 -2.76 0.75 22.52
C ASP A 74 -3.05 2.26 22.61
N GLU A 75 -2.34 3.08 21.83
CA GLU A 75 -2.48 4.54 21.79
C GLU A 75 -3.87 5.04 21.38
N ARG A 76 -4.72 4.19 20.83
CA ARG A 76 -6.12 4.55 20.53
C ARG A 76 -6.89 5.00 21.79
N ARG A 77 -6.48 4.52 22.96
CA ARG A 77 -7.04 5.00 24.21
C ARG A 77 -6.74 6.49 24.44
N GLN A 78 -5.47 6.88 24.31
CA GLN A 78 -5.08 8.29 24.48
C GLN A 78 -5.69 9.19 23.40
N ILE A 79 -5.76 8.73 22.17
CA ILE A 79 -6.38 9.44 21.05
C ILE A 79 -7.87 9.63 21.35
N GLY A 80 -8.58 8.57 21.75
CA GLY A 80 -9.99 8.61 22.08
C GLY A 80 -10.30 9.55 23.25
N ASP A 81 -9.49 9.49 24.31
CA ASP A 81 -9.63 10.36 25.48
C ASP A 81 -9.41 11.84 25.12
N ALA A 82 -8.44 12.14 24.26
CA ALA A 82 -8.18 13.50 23.78
C ALA A 82 -9.37 14.04 22.96
N ILE A 83 -9.86 13.24 21.98
CA ILE A 83 -11.02 13.60 21.15
C ILE A 83 -12.28 13.79 22.01
N ALA A 84 -12.53 12.87 22.94
CA ALA A 84 -13.68 12.97 23.85
C ALA A 84 -13.63 14.26 24.69
N SER A 85 -12.45 14.61 25.20
CA SER A 85 -12.24 15.83 25.96
C SER A 85 -12.47 17.10 25.14
N ASP A 86 -12.09 17.10 23.87
CA ASP A 86 -12.31 18.24 22.97
C ASP A 86 -13.79 18.36 22.58
N LEU A 87 -14.50 17.24 22.38
CA LEU A 87 -15.95 17.23 22.19
C LEU A 87 -16.71 17.77 23.42
N GLU A 88 -16.25 17.44 24.63
CA GLU A 88 -16.81 17.97 25.87
C GLU A 88 -16.60 19.49 26.00
N LYS A 89 -15.42 20.00 25.61
CA LYS A 89 -15.15 21.45 25.54
C LYS A 89 -16.03 22.15 24.50
N ALA A 90 -16.36 21.48 23.38
CA ALA A 90 -17.28 21.99 22.37
C ALA A 90 -18.75 21.98 22.85
N GLY A 91 -19.05 21.30 23.97
CA GLY A 91 -20.34 21.31 24.63
C GLY A 91 -21.14 20.01 24.53
N PHE A 92 -20.60 18.94 23.96
CA PHE A 92 -21.29 17.66 23.97
C PHE A 92 -21.16 16.95 25.32
N THR A 93 -22.10 16.06 25.60
CA THR A 93 -21.92 15.03 26.64
C THR A 93 -21.29 13.81 25.98
N VAL A 94 -20.16 13.29 26.50
CA VAL A 94 -19.50 12.15 25.91
C VAL A 94 -19.55 10.96 26.87
N GLU A 95 -20.17 9.89 26.42
CA GLU A 95 -20.15 8.59 27.07
C GLU A 95 -18.99 7.76 26.50
N ARG A 96 -17.88 7.68 27.28
CA ARG A 96 -16.70 6.90 26.90
C ARG A 96 -16.95 5.41 27.15
N MET A 97 -17.00 4.63 26.11
CA MET A 97 -17.19 3.18 26.15
C MET A 97 -15.84 2.50 25.88
N TYR A 98 -15.11 2.19 26.94
CA TYR A 98 -13.79 1.54 26.83
C TYR A 98 -13.99 0.05 26.54
N MET A 99 -13.42 -0.42 25.44
CA MET A 99 -13.57 -1.80 24.96
C MET A 99 -12.27 -2.35 24.39
N GLU A 100 -12.09 -3.65 24.56
CA GLU A 100 -11.10 -4.42 23.81
C GLU A 100 -11.61 -4.71 22.39
N PHE A 101 -10.75 -5.27 21.52
CA PHE A 101 -11.02 -5.52 20.10
C PHE A 101 -12.35 -6.26 19.86
N GLY A 102 -12.54 -7.43 20.46
CA GLY A 102 -13.74 -8.25 20.24
C GLY A 102 -15.03 -7.50 20.52
N PRO A 103 -15.26 -7.05 21.76
CA PRO A 103 -16.47 -6.28 22.13
C PRO A 103 -16.65 -4.99 21.32
N ALA A 104 -15.56 -4.31 20.94
CA ALA A 104 -15.64 -3.10 20.12
C ALA A 104 -16.16 -3.42 18.71
N ILE A 105 -15.63 -4.45 18.06
CA ILE A 105 -16.10 -4.87 16.73
C ILE A 105 -17.55 -5.36 16.80
N GLU A 106 -17.93 -6.14 17.82
CA GLU A 106 -19.34 -6.54 18.03
C GLU A 106 -20.27 -5.34 18.14
N THR A 107 -19.88 -4.33 18.92
CA THR A 107 -20.69 -3.11 19.09
C THR A 107 -20.81 -2.32 17.80
N VAL A 108 -19.71 -2.16 17.06
CA VAL A 108 -19.62 -1.25 15.90
C VAL A 108 -20.15 -1.91 14.63
N TYR A 109 -19.76 -3.14 14.36
CA TYR A 109 -20.05 -3.82 13.08
C TYR A 109 -21.22 -4.81 13.17
N ASP A 110 -21.54 -5.29 14.36
CA ASP A 110 -22.51 -6.37 14.54
C ASP A 110 -23.83 -5.89 15.18
N THR A 111 -24.02 -4.56 15.33
CA THR A 111 -25.29 -3.98 15.75
C THR A 111 -25.84 -3.07 14.68
N ASP A 112 -27.15 -2.93 14.61
CA ASP A 112 -27.79 -1.99 13.70
C ASP A 112 -27.37 -0.55 14.06
N PRO A 113 -26.70 0.19 13.15
CA PRO A 113 -26.33 1.59 13.39
C PRO A 113 -27.50 2.50 13.73
N ALA A 114 -28.72 2.17 13.27
CA ALA A 114 -29.94 2.92 13.57
C ALA A 114 -30.39 2.79 15.04
N GLU A 115 -29.88 1.82 15.81
CA GLU A 115 -30.13 1.73 17.25
C GLU A 115 -29.34 2.73 18.08
N PHE A 116 -28.39 3.46 17.44
CA PHE A 116 -27.53 4.44 18.10
C PHE A 116 -26.83 3.92 19.36
N ARG A 117 -26.33 2.68 19.32
CA ARG A 117 -25.52 2.11 20.41
C ARG A 117 -24.18 2.79 20.54
N TRP A 118 -23.69 3.36 19.44
CA TRP A 118 -22.45 4.12 19.35
C TRP A 118 -22.58 5.21 18.27
N GLN A 119 -21.68 6.21 18.27
CA GLN A 119 -21.59 7.25 17.22
C GLN A 119 -20.15 7.42 16.73
N ILE A 120 -19.16 7.23 17.61
CA ILE A 120 -17.75 7.36 17.27
C ILE A 120 -17.00 6.10 17.72
N TYR A 121 -16.01 5.69 16.95
CA TYR A 121 -15.15 4.55 17.25
C TYR A 121 -13.69 4.84 16.90
N THR A 122 -12.74 4.48 17.79
CA THR A 122 -11.32 4.53 17.53
C THR A 122 -10.87 3.26 16.81
N GLU A 123 -10.70 3.33 15.51
CA GLU A 123 -10.31 2.21 14.69
C GLU A 123 -8.83 2.27 14.27
N GLY A 124 -8.28 1.17 13.78
CA GLY A 124 -6.96 1.10 13.18
C GLY A 124 -6.94 0.07 12.06
N TRP A 125 -6.28 0.41 10.98
CA TRP A 125 -6.12 -0.45 9.81
C TRP A 125 -4.64 -0.77 9.59
N GLY A 126 -4.34 -2.04 9.34
CA GLY A 126 -3.00 -2.51 9.01
C GLY A 126 -2.89 -2.84 7.53
N ARG A 127 -1.67 -2.70 6.98
CA ARG A 127 -1.33 -3.19 5.65
C ARG A 127 -0.28 -4.29 5.74
N THR A 128 -0.34 -5.23 4.81
CA THR A 128 0.65 -6.32 4.65
C THR A 128 1.73 -5.98 3.62
N GLY A 129 1.65 -4.81 3.00
CA GLY A 129 2.58 -4.28 2.03
C GLY A 129 2.23 -2.85 1.66
N ILE A 130 3.13 -2.18 0.96
CA ILE A 130 2.84 -0.90 0.29
C ILE A 130 2.19 -1.18 -1.05
N LEU A 131 1.39 -0.23 -1.54
CA LEU A 131 0.81 -0.30 -2.89
C LEU A 131 1.30 0.90 -3.69
N LYS A 132 1.91 0.67 -4.85
CA LYS A 132 2.29 1.77 -5.74
C LYS A 132 1.06 2.49 -6.27
N TYR A 133 0.09 1.74 -6.77
CA TYR A 133 -1.22 2.23 -7.16
C TYR A 133 -2.28 1.49 -6.37
N ASP A 134 -3.15 2.22 -5.69
CA ASP A 134 -4.28 1.58 -5.02
C ASP A 134 -5.34 1.23 -6.07
N SER A 135 -5.57 -0.05 -6.26
CA SER A 135 -6.58 -0.57 -7.17
C SER A 135 -7.94 -0.76 -6.51
N ASP A 136 -7.99 -0.65 -5.18
CA ASP A 136 -9.20 -0.87 -4.40
C ASP A 136 -9.40 0.18 -3.30
N PRO A 137 -9.56 1.46 -3.67
CA PRO A 137 -9.83 2.51 -2.69
C PRO A 137 -11.18 2.33 -1.98
N GLY A 138 -12.10 1.59 -2.61
CA GLY A 138 -13.42 1.29 -2.06
C GLY A 138 -13.37 0.64 -0.69
N ALA A 139 -12.43 -0.27 -0.49
CA ALA A 139 -12.24 -1.01 0.76
C ALA A 139 -12.11 -0.12 2.01
N PHE A 140 -11.62 1.12 1.85
CA PHE A 140 -11.39 2.04 2.96
C PHE A 140 -12.41 3.17 3.08
N ILE A 141 -13.10 3.53 1.99
CA ILE A 141 -13.88 4.77 1.95
C ILE A 141 -15.26 4.64 1.31
N ALA A 142 -15.53 3.59 0.53
CA ALA A 142 -16.81 3.46 -0.17
C ALA A 142 -17.83 2.60 0.60
N PRO A 143 -19.10 2.97 0.53
CA PRO A 143 -20.17 2.21 1.18
C PRO A 143 -20.33 0.78 0.63
N TRP A 144 -20.12 0.52 -0.67
CA TRP A 144 -20.38 -0.77 -1.31
C TRP A 144 -19.41 -1.89 -0.89
N GLU A 145 -18.22 -1.57 -0.38
CA GLU A 145 -17.11 -2.53 -0.18
C GLU A 145 -17.15 -3.29 1.14
N GLY A 146 -18.02 -2.99 2.03
CA GLY A 146 -18.16 -3.85 3.18
C GLY A 146 -17.31 -3.61 4.38
N ASN A 147 -16.53 -2.60 4.38
CA ASN A 147 -15.74 -2.21 5.53
C ASN A 147 -16.37 -1.05 6.31
N MET A 148 -17.63 -0.73 5.99
CA MET A 148 -18.44 0.26 6.70
C MET A 148 -19.45 -0.43 7.61
N PRO A 149 -19.67 0.06 8.85
CA PRO A 149 -20.64 -0.52 9.75
C PRO A 149 -22.04 -0.63 9.14
N GLY A 150 -22.67 -1.80 9.26
CA GLY A 150 -24.03 -2.04 8.81
C GLY A 150 -24.21 -2.47 7.35
N TRP A 151 -23.19 -2.36 6.47
CA TRP A 151 -23.38 -2.66 5.05
C TRP A 151 -23.63 -4.16 4.78
N ALA A 152 -23.04 -5.07 5.59
CA ALA A 152 -23.16 -6.51 5.41
C ALA A 152 -24.55 -7.07 5.75
N VAL A 153 -25.44 -6.23 6.31
CA VAL A 153 -26.79 -6.62 6.70
C VAL A 153 -27.80 -5.75 6.00
N GLU A 154 -28.68 -6.35 5.22
CA GLU A 154 -29.72 -5.62 4.49
C GLU A 154 -30.58 -4.77 5.46
N GLY A 155 -30.80 -3.52 5.11
CA GLY A 155 -31.54 -2.55 5.93
C GLY A 155 -30.75 -1.82 7.02
N TRP A 156 -29.51 -2.25 7.32
CA TRP A 156 -28.65 -1.60 8.30
C TRP A 156 -27.78 -0.49 7.70
N TRP A 157 -27.72 -0.38 6.39
CA TRP A 157 -26.87 0.56 5.69
C TRP A 157 -27.33 2.01 5.90
N GLN A 158 -26.54 2.80 6.61
CA GLN A 158 -26.86 4.17 6.99
C GLN A 158 -26.08 5.23 6.20
N TYR A 159 -24.98 4.85 5.54
CA TYR A 159 -24.15 5.72 4.73
C TYR A 159 -24.27 5.36 3.25
N GLN A 160 -24.55 6.35 2.43
CA GLN A 160 -24.68 6.18 0.97
C GLN A 160 -24.01 7.34 0.25
N ASN A 161 -23.24 7.04 -0.77
CA ASN A 161 -22.67 7.99 -1.73
C ASN A 161 -22.55 7.30 -3.09
N ALA A 162 -23.54 7.51 -3.96
CA ALA A 162 -23.61 6.83 -5.25
C ALA A 162 -22.46 7.19 -6.19
N GLU A 163 -21.97 8.45 -6.17
CA GLU A 163 -20.82 8.86 -6.98
C GLU A 163 -19.53 8.18 -6.50
N LEU A 164 -19.35 8.09 -5.19
CA LEU A 164 -18.20 7.43 -4.59
C LEU A 164 -18.20 5.92 -4.89
N ASP A 165 -19.37 5.27 -4.78
CA ASP A 165 -19.53 3.86 -5.12
C ASP A 165 -19.23 3.60 -6.59
N GLU A 166 -19.80 4.40 -7.50
CA GLU A 166 -19.57 4.25 -8.94
C GLU A 166 -18.09 4.40 -9.30
N LEU A 167 -17.42 5.43 -8.79
CA LEU A 167 -16.01 5.71 -9.11
C LEU A 167 -15.07 4.64 -8.54
N THR A 168 -15.31 4.20 -7.31
CA THR A 168 -14.47 3.16 -6.69
C THR A 168 -14.66 1.80 -7.35
N GLN A 169 -15.89 1.44 -7.75
CA GLN A 169 -16.14 0.24 -8.56
C GLN A 169 -15.47 0.30 -9.92
N LYS A 170 -15.48 1.46 -10.60
CA LYS A 170 -14.75 1.64 -11.87
C LYS A 170 -13.24 1.47 -11.69
N LEU A 171 -12.67 2.06 -10.63
CA LEU A 171 -11.25 1.89 -10.30
C LEU A 171 -10.93 0.40 -10.04
N TYR A 172 -11.76 -0.27 -9.25
CA TYR A 172 -11.62 -1.69 -8.94
C TYR A 172 -11.66 -2.58 -10.18
N ARG A 173 -12.58 -2.33 -11.11
CA ARG A 173 -12.73 -3.09 -12.37
C ARG A 173 -11.83 -2.63 -13.51
N GLY A 174 -10.91 -1.66 -13.29
CA GLY A 174 -10.01 -1.14 -14.32
C GLY A 174 -10.76 -0.45 -15.49
N GLU A 175 -11.86 0.24 -15.20
CA GLU A 175 -12.70 0.93 -16.20
C GLU A 175 -12.23 2.37 -16.45
N PHE A 176 -10.99 2.50 -16.92
CA PHE A 176 -10.36 3.75 -17.35
C PHE A 176 -9.49 3.49 -18.58
N ALA A 177 -9.25 4.53 -19.39
CA ALA A 177 -8.52 4.41 -20.64
C ALA A 177 -7.04 4.82 -20.55
N SER A 178 -6.60 5.43 -19.44
CA SER A 178 -5.22 5.83 -19.23
C SER A 178 -4.92 6.01 -17.74
N ARG A 179 -3.64 6.13 -17.41
CA ARG A 179 -3.17 6.47 -16.05
C ARG A 179 -3.73 7.82 -15.59
N GLU A 180 -3.72 8.82 -16.47
CA GLU A 180 -4.21 10.16 -16.16
C GLU A 180 -5.73 10.17 -15.86
N GLU A 181 -6.50 9.32 -16.52
CA GLU A 181 -7.92 9.16 -16.21
C GLU A 181 -8.11 8.50 -14.86
N ARG A 182 -7.40 7.41 -14.60
CA ARG A 182 -7.37 6.76 -13.29
C ARG A 182 -7.01 7.73 -12.17
N ASP A 183 -5.97 8.55 -12.37
CA ASP A 183 -5.49 9.51 -11.38
C ASP A 183 -6.53 10.63 -11.12
N ARG A 184 -7.26 11.06 -12.17
CA ARG A 184 -8.38 12.00 -11.99
C ARG A 184 -9.55 11.38 -11.20
N MET A 185 -9.88 10.11 -11.48
CA MET A 185 -10.91 9.38 -10.72
C MET A 185 -10.49 9.22 -9.26
N MET A 186 -9.25 8.82 -8.99
CA MET A 186 -8.70 8.71 -7.64
C MET A 186 -8.76 10.05 -6.90
N LYS A 187 -8.41 11.16 -7.56
CA LYS A 187 -8.51 12.49 -6.97
C LYS A 187 -9.94 12.83 -6.56
N ARG A 188 -10.92 12.51 -7.42
CA ARG A 188 -12.34 12.76 -7.12
C ARG A 188 -12.84 11.88 -5.97
N VAL A 189 -12.45 10.62 -5.95
CA VAL A 189 -12.74 9.67 -4.86
C VAL A 189 -12.22 10.19 -3.51
N LEU A 190 -10.97 10.64 -3.46
CA LEU A 190 -10.40 11.24 -2.26
C LEU A 190 -11.11 12.52 -1.83
N GLU A 191 -11.51 13.37 -2.79
CA GLU A 191 -12.27 14.59 -2.51
C GLU A 191 -13.63 14.29 -1.90
N LEU A 192 -14.38 13.32 -2.45
CA LEU A 192 -15.67 12.89 -1.90
C LEU A 192 -15.53 12.34 -0.49
N ALA A 193 -14.54 11.47 -0.26
CA ALA A 193 -14.26 10.91 1.06
C ALA A 193 -13.92 11.99 2.10
N LEU A 194 -13.15 13.01 1.70
CA LEU A 194 -12.84 14.16 2.56
C LEU A 194 -14.08 15.03 2.87
N GLN A 195 -14.96 15.21 1.88
CA GLN A 195 -16.20 15.98 2.06
C GLN A 195 -17.20 15.28 2.97
N ASP A 196 -17.35 13.96 2.81
CA ASP A 196 -18.27 13.17 3.63
C ASP A 196 -17.72 12.94 5.05
N SER A 197 -16.39 12.83 5.19
CA SER A 197 -15.68 12.67 6.49
C SER A 197 -16.26 11.56 7.38
N VAL A 198 -16.74 10.47 6.80
CA VAL A 198 -17.28 9.32 7.56
C VAL A 198 -16.17 8.63 8.34
N ARG A 199 -14.97 8.53 7.74
CA ARG A 199 -13.74 8.13 8.41
C ARG A 199 -12.78 9.30 8.49
N LEU A 200 -12.31 9.60 9.70
CA LEU A 200 -11.33 10.63 9.98
C LEU A 200 -9.96 9.99 10.19
N TRP A 201 -9.08 10.14 9.23
CA TRP A 201 -7.71 9.60 9.26
C TRP A 201 -6.81 10.58 10.03
N VAL A 202 -6.53 10.28 11.28
CA VAL A 202 -5.81 11.22 12.17
C VAL A 202 -4.30 11.05 12.10
N ALA A 203 -3.80 9.82 12.01
CA ALA A 203 -2.37 9.53 11.94
C ALA A 203 -2.09 8.15 11.34
N THR A 204 -0.95 8.01 10.64
CA THR A 204 -0.31 6.72 10.43
C THR A 204 0.70 6.46 11.53
N ARG A 205 0.65 5.29 12.13
CA ARG A 205 1.59 4.85 13.15
C ARG A 205 2.91 4.43 12.49
N LEU A 206 4.01 4.80 13.12
CA LEU A 206 5.33 4.27 12.79
C LEU A 206 5.61 3.13 13.77
N ASP A 207 5.47 1.90 13.32
CA ASP A 207 5.70 0.74 14.16
C ASP A 207 7.20 0.54 14.43
N SER A 208 7.52 0.29 15.69
CA SER A 208 8.86 -0.08 16.12
C SER A 208 8.85 -1.57 16.48
N TYR A 209 9.56 -2.35 15.72
CA TYR A 209 9.70 -3.78 15.98
C TYR A 209 10.97 -4.04 16.78
N ILE A 210 10.85 -4.72 17.91
CA ILE A 210 11.96 -5.07 18.78
C ILE A 210 12.38 -6.49 18.45
N ALA A 211 13.66 -6.65 18.11
CA ALA A 211 14.26 -7.93 17.85
C ALA A 211 15.53 -8.10 18.70
N ARG A 212 15.93 -9.35 18.92
CA ARG A 212 17.22 -9.68 19.53
C ARG A 212 18.36 -9.20 18.64
N GLU A 213 19.45 -8.76 19.21
CA GLU A 213 20.65 -8.29 18.49
C GLU A 213 21.27 -9.40 17.60
N ASP A 214 21.13 -10.67 18.00
CA ASP A 214 21.65 -11.83 17.29
C ASP A 214 20.71 -12.38 16.21
N LEU A 215 19.54 -11.76 16.00
CA LEU A 215 18.65 -12.10 14.88
C LEU A 215 19.24 -11.55 13.58
N THR A 216 19.47 -12.44 12.62
CA THR A 216 20.06 -12.12 11.31
C THR A 216 19.15 -12.58 10.18
N GLY A 217 19.50 -12.25 8.93
CA GLY A 217 18.70 -12.63 7.75
C GLY A 217 17.37 -11.89 7.65
N ILE A 218 17.24 -10.74 8.29
CA ILE A 218 16.02 -9.92 8.21
C ILE A 218 15.92 -9.32 6.81
N SER A 219 14.88 -9.71 6.09
CA SER A 219 14.50 -9.12 4.81
C SER A 219 13.81 -7.78 5.05
N GLN A 220 14.18 -6.74 4.31
CA GLN A 220 13.48 -5.47 4.41
C GLN A 220 12.13 -5.52 3.70
N ASP A 221 11.09 -5.08 4.38
CA ASP A 221 9.79 -4.75 3.78
C ASP A 221 9.36 -3.38 4.30
N ILE A 222 9.26 -2.41 3.40
CA ILE A 222 8.99 -1.01 3.79
C ILE A 222 7.58 -0.87 4.38
N GLY A 223 6.62 -1.63 3.89
CA GLY A 223 5.22 -1.54 4.32
C GLY A 223 4.87 -2.38 5.53
N ALA A 224 5.39 -3.60 5.59
CA ALA A 224 5.00 -4.58 6.60
C ALA A 224 6.04 -4.75 7.74
N GLY A 225 7.29 -4.32 7.52
CA GLY A 225 8.35 -4.50 8.53
C GLY A 225 8.53 -5.97 8.92
N LEU A 226 8.61 -6.27 10.22
CA LEU A 226 8.72 -7.65 10.71
C LEU A 226 7.43 -8.48 10.56
N ARG A 227 6.31 -7.87 10.17
CA ARG A 227 5.07 -8.60 9.85
C ARG A 227 5.07 -9.22 8.46
N SER A 228 6.07 -8.91 7.63
CA SER A 228 6.20 -9.44 6.28
C SER A 228 6.43 -10.95 6.28
N LEU A 229 5.71 -11.64 5.39
CA LEU A 229 5.97 -13.07 5.13
C LEU A 229 7.42 -13.34 4.67
N LEU A 230 8.10 -12.33 4.09
CA LEU A 230 9.47 -12.45 3.57
C LEU A 230 10.51 -12.48 4.68
N VAL A 231 10.21 -11.91 5.86
CA VAL A 231 11.17 -11.84 6.98
C VAL A 231 11.41 -13.22 7.58
N TRP A 232 10.37 -13.88 8.04
CA TRP A 232 10.49 -15.12 8.84
C TRP A 232 10.86 -16.34 8.00
N ARG A 233 10.83 -16.23 6.68
CA ARG A 233 11.37 -17.24 5.73
C ARG A 233 12.91 -17.22 5.68
N ASN A 234 13.52 -16.10 6.07
CA ASN A 234 14.95 -15.84 5.94
C ASN A 234 15.63 -15.61 7.30
N ALA A 235 14.91 -15.07 8.28
CA ALA A 235 15.47 -14.70 9.59
C ALA A 235 15.85 -15.93 10.41
N TYR A 236 17.00 -15.84 11.08
CA TYR A 236 17.53 -16.90 11.94
C TYR A 236 18.42 -16.34 13.05
N VAL A 237 18.63 -17.14 14.07
CA VAL A 237 19.67 -16.94 15.11
C VAL A 237 20.67 -18.07 15.00
N LEU A 238 21.94 -17.75 14.81
CA LEU A 238 22.99 -18.75 14.65
C LEU A 238 23.05 -19.71 15.84
N GLY A 239 23.04 -21.02 15.55
CA GLY A 239 23.07 -22.07 16.55
C GLY A 239 21.75 -22.32 17.28
N LYS A 240 20.63 -21.73 16.81
CA LYS A 240 19.28 -21.99 17.30
C LYS A 240 18.42 -22.64 16.21
N SER A 241 17.51 -23.50 16.60
CA SER A 241 16.56 -24.19 15.73
C SER A 241 15.14 -23.63 15.83
N ASP A 242 14.92 -22.71 16.76
CA ASP A 242 13.61 -22.15 17.07
C ASP A 242 13.69 -20.65 17.35
N LEU A 243 12.58 -19.96 17.08
CA LEU A 243 12.38 -18.55 17.39
C LEU A 243 11.04 -18.38 18.12
N THR A 244 10.99 -17.47 19.08
CA THR A 244 9.74 -17.04 19.73
C THR A 244 9.37 -15.66 19.25
N LEU A 245 8.17 -15.52 18.68
CA LEU A 245 7.61 -14.26 18.21
C LEU A 245 6.52 -13.79 19.17
N GLY A 246 6.63 -12.55 19.66
CA GLY A 246 5.59 -11.92 20.45
C GLY A 246 4.58 -11.21 19.55
N HIS A 247 3.31 -11.52 19.74
CA HIS A 247 2.18 -10.85 19.11
C HIS A 247 1.25 -10.24 20.15
N LEU A 248 0.49 -9.18 19.78
CA LEU A 248 -0.53 -8.65 20.67
C LEU A 248 -1.62 -9.70 20.93
N TRP A 249 -2.04 -10.41 19.89
CA TRP A 249 -2.98 -11.53 19.97
C TRP A 249 -2.48 -12.66 19.06
N VAL A 250 -2.55 -13.89 19.52
CA VAL A 250 -2.42 -15.08 18.67
C VAL A 250 -3.76 -15.42 18.02
N TRP A 251 -4.85 -15.19 18.75
CA TRP A 251 -6.20 -15.42 18.28
C TRP A 251 -7.19 -14.47 18.94
N THR A 252 -8.25 -14.12 18.21
CA THR A 252 -9.42 -13.40 18.72
C THR A 252 -10.70 -14.11 18.27
N THR A 253 -11.81 -13.92 18.99
CA THR A 253 -13.13 -14.47 18.61
C THR A 253 -13.64 -13.92 17.27
N ARG A 254 -13.00 -12.90 16.71
CA ARG A 254 -13.38 -12.24 15.45
C ARG A 254 -12.59 -12.73 14.25
N THR A 255 -11.65 -13.64 14.46
CA THR A 255 -10.83 -14.17 13.39
C THR A 255 -11.07 -15.66 13.23
N THR A 256 -11.35 -16.05 12.00
CA THR A 256 -11.49 -17.43 11.62
C THR A 256 -10.53 -17.78 10.51
N TRP A 257 -9.93 -18.95 10.62
CA TRP A 257 -9.15 -19.57 9.58
C TRP A 257 -10.07 -20.51 8.81
N ASN A 258 -10.63 -20.01 7.70
CA ASN A 258 -11.55 -20.80 6.89
C ASN A 258 -11.20 -20.70 5.40
N PRO A 259 -11.72 -21.62 4.55
CA PRO A 259 -11.34 -21.68 3.14
C PRO A 259 -11.91 -20.51 2.32
N MET A 260 -12.98 -19.86 2.76
CA MET A 260 -13.63 -18.76 2.04
C MET A 260 -13.11 -17.42 2.54
N GLN A 261 -11.86 -17.10 2.20
CA GLN A 261 -11.18 -15.88 2.63
C GLN A 261 -11.53 -14.74 1.70
N VAL A 262 -12.60 -14.07 2.00
CA VAL A 262 -12.97 -12.80 1.36
C VAL A 262 -12.76 -11.71 2.39
N ALA A 263 -11.89 -10.76 2.08
CA ALA A 263 -11.43 -9.70 2.97
C ALA A 263 -12.50 -9.25 3.98
N LEU A 264 -12.18 -9.29 5.25
CA LEU A 264 -12.98 -8.84 6.40
C LEU A 264 -14.38 -9.48 6.59
N VAL A 265 -14.95 -10.09 5.57
CA VAL A 265 -16.31 -10.70 5.65
C VAL A 265 -16.28 -12.20 5.79
N GLY A 266 -15.24 -12.87 5.29
CA GLY A 266 -15.11 -14.33 5.24
C GLY A 266 -14.09 -14.94 6.20
N GLY A 267 -13.31 -14.14 6.96
CA GLY A 267 -12.28 -14.64 7.87
C GLY A 267 -11.13 -13.65 7.99
N PHE A 268 -10.11 -13.95 8.81
CA PHE A 268 -8.92 -13.11 8.99
C PHE A 268 -9.22 -11.61 9.16
N VAL A 269 -10.16 -11.30 10.06
CA VAL A 269 -10.61 -9.91 10.29
C VAL A 269 -9.55 -9.08 11.01
N ASP A 270 -8.57 -9.71 11.64
CA ASP A 270 -7.46 -9.03 12.30
C ASP A 270 -6.11 -9.32 11.63
N VAL A 271 -5.14 -8.43 11.85
CA VAL A 271 -3.79 -8.56 11.30
C VAL A 271 -2.92 -9.59 12.03
N TYR A 272 -3.29 -10.02 13.22
CA TYR A 272 -2.44 -10.85 14.07
C TYR A 272 -2.43 -12.30 13.63
N SER A 273 -3.59 -12.87 13.37
CA SER A 273 -3.70 -14.23 12.87
C SER A 273 -3.33 -14.37 11.41
N VAL A 274 -3.60 -13.34 10.59
CA VAL A 274 -3.18 -13.36 9.18
C VAL A 274 -1.67 -13.36 9.02
N ASP A 275 -0.93 -12.65 9.89
CA ASP A 275 0.53 -12.67 9.89
C ASP A 275 1.08 -14.09 10.14
N GLN A 276 0.43 -14.89 10.99
CA GLN A 276 0.78 -16.30 11.22
C GLN A 276 0.39 -17.19 10.02
N ALA A 277 -0.80 -16.99 9.49
CA ALA A 277 -1.30 -17.76 8.34
C ALA A 277 -0.42 -17.60 7.10
N TYR A 278 0.10 -16.39 6.83
CA TYR A 278 1.03 -16.15 5.73
C TYR A 278 2.33 -16.93 5.82
N LEU A 279 2.75 -17.36 7.02
CA LEU A 279 3.92 -18.22 7.17
C LEU A 279 3.63 -19.67 6.80
N THR A 280 2.36 -20.07 6.82
CA THR A 280 1.94 -21.43 6.47
C THR A 280 1.53 -21.58 5.00
N SER A 281 1.45 -20.49 4.25
CA SER A 281 0.98 -20.51 2.86
C SER A 281 1.90 -19.70 1.94
N ASP A 282 2.00 -20.12 0.69
CA ASP A 282 2.71 -19.38 -0.35
C ASP A 282 1.71 -18.70 -1.27
N PRO A 283 1.85 -17.38 -1.49
CA PRO A 283 1.08 -16.69 -2.51
C PRO A 283 1.56 -17.06 -3.92
N SER A 284 0.67 -17.05 -4.87
CA SER A 284 1.01 -17.12 -6.29
C SER A 284 1.73 -15.84 -6.74
N THR A 285 1.17 -14.70 -6.37
CA THR A 285 1.72 -13.36 -6.57
C THR A 285 1.93 -12.68 -5.22
N TRP A 286 2.89 -11.77 -5.13
CA TRP A 286 3.08 -10.94 -3.94
C TRP A 286 3.34 -9.50 -4.31
N ILE A 287 3.47 -8.63 -3.33
CA ILE A 287 3.83 -7.24 -3.54
C ILE A 287 5.33 -7.07 -3.33
N HIS A 288 6.01 -6.42 -4.26
CA HIS A 288 7.44 -6.12 -4.13
C HIS A 288 7.67 -5.20 -2.92
N PRO A 289 8.52 -5.57 -1.95
CA PRO A 289 8.61 -4.90 -0.65
C PRO A 289 9.15 -3.46 -0.72
N TYR A 290 9.78 -3.07 -1.84
CA TYR A 290 10.28 -1.71 -2.05
C TYR A 290 9.39 -0.87 -2.95
N THR A 291 8.84 -1.44 -4.01
CA THR A 291 8.13 -0.68 -5.05
C THR A 291 6.61 -0.68 -4.88
N GLY A 292 6.06 -1.65 -4.17
CA GLY A 292 4.61 -1.83 -4.07
C GLY A 292 3.93 -2.31 -5.36
N ILE A 293 4.72 -2.82 -6.32
CA ILE A 293 4.21 -3.40 -7.57
C ILE A 293 4.02 -4.90 -7.38
N PRO A 294 2.95 -5.52 -7.93
CA PRO A 294 2.81 -6.97 -7.91
C PRO A 294 3.95 -7.69 -8.60
N ILE A 295 4.45 -8.76 -8.02
CA ILE A 295 5.54 -9.59 -8.56
C ILE A 295 5.16 -11.07 -8.57
N PRO A 296 5.75 -11.88 -9.49
CA PRO A 296 5.74 -13.32 -9.39
C PRO A 296 6.31 -13.79 -8.05
N PHE A 297 5.64 -14.76 -7.42
CA PHE A 297 6.19 -15.41 -6.23
C PHE A 297 6.31 -16.92 -6.46
N ARG A 298 5.24 -17.69 -6.23
CA ARG A 298 5.23 -19.12 -6.51
C ARG A 298 4.74 -19.47 -7.91
N SER A 299 4.04 -18.56 -8.60
CA SER A 299 3.76 -18.61 -10.03
C SER A 299 4.56 -17.58 -10.82
N SER A 300 4.67 -17.78 -12.12
CA SER A 300 5.05 -16.77 -13.09
C SER A 300 3.89 -16.52 -14.05
N TRP A 301 3.92 -15.38 -14.74
CA TRP A 301 2.86 -15.02 -15.67
C TRP A 301 3.35 -14.32 -16.93
N GLU A 302 2.55 -14.42 -17.99
CA GLU A 302 2.66 -13.62 -19.20
C GLU A 302 1.32 -12.90 -19.44
N VAL A 303 1.37 -11.61 -19.74
CA VAL A 303 0.17 -10.80 -19.98
C VAL A 303 0.11 -10.39 -21.44
N ARG A 304 -1.04 -10.65 -22.09
CA ARG A 304 -1.41 -10.08 -23.38
C ARG A 304 -2.69 -9.28 -23.21
N THR A 305 -2.68 -8.03 -23.61
CA THR A 305 -3.83 -7.14 -23.51
C THR A 305 -4.14 -6.48 -24.85
N ALA A 306 -5.41 -6.23 -25.12
CA ALA A 306 -5.90 -5.42 -26.25
C ALA A 306 -6.07 -3.94 -25.88
N GLY A 307 -5.65 -3.55 -24.68
CA GLY A 307 -5.84 -2.20 -24.16
C GLY A 307 -7.22 -1.96 -23.54
N PRO A 308 -7.50 -0.72 -23.12
CA PRO A 308 -8.71 -0.41 -22.36
C PRO A 308 -10.00 -0.55 -23.20
N THR A 309 -9.92 -0.35 -24.50
CA THR A 309 -11.07 -0.36 -25.42
C THR A 309 -11.06 -1.50 -26.43
N GLY A 310 -9.98 -2.27 -26.49
CA GLY A 310 -9.84 -3.42 -27.37
C GLY A 310 -10.49 -4.68 -26.82
N SER A 311 -10.49 -5.75 -27.60
CA SER A 311 -11.03 -7.03 -27.18
C SER A 311 -10.21 -8.21 -27.73
N ILE A 312 -10.16 -9.28 -26.98
CA ILE A 312 -9.57 -10.58 -27.30
C ILE A 312 -10.70 -11.60 -27.28
N ASN A 313 -10.83 -12.39 -28.33
CA ASN A 313 -11.81 -13.46 -28.36
C ASN A 313 -11.44 -14.57 -27.38
N VAL A 314 -12.39 -15.02 -26.58
CA VAL A 314 -12.27 -16.20 -25.72
C VAL A 314 -12.44 -17.45 -26.57
N PRO A 315 -11.47 -18.39 -26.57
CA PRO A 315 -11.55 -19.60 -27.41
C PRO A 315 -12.62 -20.57 -26.89
N ALA A 316 -13.10 -21.46 -27.76
CA ALA A 316 -14.17 -22.40 -27.43
C ALA A 316 -13.76 -23.48 -26.40
N ASP A 317 -12.46 -23.71 -26.22
CA ASP A 317 -11.86 -24.61 -25.23
C ASP A 317 -11.46 -23.87 -23.92
N ALA A 318 -11.91 -22.63 -23.73
CA ALA A 318 -11.95 -21.96 -22.44
C ALA A 318 -13.31 -22.20 -21.77
N TYR A 319 -13.31 -22.29 -20.45
CA TYR A 319 -14.49 -22.63 -19.66
C TYR A 319 -14.74 -21.60 -18.56
N ILE A 320 -15.99 -21.49 -18.15
CA ILE A 320 -16.42 -20.73 -16.98
C ILE A 320 -17.36 -21.60 -16.15
N TRP A 321 -17.37 -21.41 -14.83
CA TRP A 321 -18.27 -22.18 -13.96
C TRP A 321 -19.71 -21.62 -14.06
N ASP A 322 -20.64 -22.54 -14.35
CA ASP A 322 -22.10 -22.31 -14.34
C ASP A 322 -22.60 -22.69 -12.95
N ALA A 323 -22.71 -21.71 -12.05
CA ALA A 323 -23.10 -21.93 -10.66
C ALA A 323 -24.56 -22.38 -10.50
N GLU A 324 -25.44 -22.18 -11.52
CA GLU A 324 -26.83 -22.66 -11.44
C GLU A 324 -26.94 -24.17 -11.73
N ASN A 325 -26.02 -24.71 -12.52
CA ASN A 325 -26.05 -26.08 -12.99
C ASN A 325 -24.84 -26.93 -12.52
N ASP A 326 -24.01 -26.41 -11.60
CA ASP A 326 -22.83 -27.05 -11.01
C ASP A 326 -21.90 -27.71 -12.05
N ARG A 327 -21.49 -26.96 -13.07
CA ARG A 327 -20.64 -27.48 -14.14
C ARG A 327 -19.83 -26.43 -14.85
N TRP A 328 -18.72 -26.84 -15.42
CA TRP A 328 -17.95 -26.02 -16.37
C TRP A 328 -18.62 -26.00 -17.73
N VAL A 329 -18.86 -24.81 -18.28
CA VAL A 329 -19.43 -24.60 -19.61
C VAL A 329 -18.44 -23.83 -20.49
N SER A 330 -18.47 -24.10 -21.81
CA SER A 330 -17.61 -23.36 -22.73
C SER A 330 -17.92 -21.87 -22.68
N ALA A 331 -16.88 -21.08 -22.57
CA ALA A 331 -16.92 -19.62 -22.62
C ALA A 331 -16.73 -19.06 -24.05
N GLY A 332 -16.64 -19.93 -25.06
CA GLY A 332 -16.41 -19.51 -26.44
C GLY A 332 -17.45 -18.53 -26.95
N GLY A 333 -16.98 -17.50 -27.65
CA GLY A 333 -17.79 -16.38 -28.13
C GLY A 333 -17.86 -15.16 -27.22
N ALA A 334 -17.39 -15.28 -25.98
CA ALA A 334 -17.14 -14.12 -25.12
C ALA A 334 -15.90 -13.34 -25.58
N THR A 335 -15.77 -12.13 -25.09
CA THR A 335 -14.59 -11.27 -25.30
C THR A 335 -14.01 -10.81 -23.96
N ALA A 336 -12.72 -10.55 -23.93
CA ALA A 336 -11.97 -10.06 -22.79
C ALA A 336 -11.06 -8.92 -23.21
N LYS A 337 -10.68 -8.02 -22.29
CA LYS A 337 -9.65 -6.99 -22.55
C LYS A 337 -8.24 -7.56 -22.46
N SER A 338 -8.05 -8.52 -21.57
CA SER A 338 -6.74 -9.10 -21.30
C SER A 338 -6.82 -10.61 -21.12
N VAL A 339 -5.70 -11.28 -21.41
CA VAL A 339 -5.47 -12.67 -21.05
C VAL A 339 -4.15 -12.79 -20.32
N VAL A 340 -4.15 -13.49 -19.20
CA VAL A 340 -2.97 -13.80 -18.41
C VAL A 340 -2.74 -15.30 -18.46
N THR A 341 -1.53 -15.68 -18.86
CA THR A 341 -1.09 -17.09 -18.83
C THR A 341 -0.24 -17.30 -17.59
N PHE A 342 -0.74 -18.06 -16.63
CA PHE A 342 -0.04 -18.44 -15.42
C PHE A 342 0.69 -19.76 -15.59
N ASP A 343 1.92 -19.82 -15.08
CA ASP A 343 2.66 -21.05 -14.87
C ASP A 343 2.65 -21.39 -13.36
N TYR A 344 1.87 -22.40 -13.00
CA TYR A 344 1.74 -22.92 -11.63
C TYR A 344 2.67 -24.10 -11.33
N SER A 345 3.68 -24.36 -12.14
CA SER A 345 4.57 -25.53 -11.99
C SER A 345 5.14 -25.69 -10.58
N ARG A 346 5.50 -24.58 -9.92
CA ARG A 346 6.04 -24.64 -8.54
C ARG A 346 5.01 -25.07 -7.51
N PHE A 347 3.71 -24.88 -7.76
CA PHE A 347 2.64 -25.48 -6.96
C PHE A 347 2.48 -26.94 -7.32
N LEU A 348 2.27 -27.24 -8.59
CA LEU A 348 1.90 -28.56 -9.09
C LEU A 348 2.99 -29.64 -8.89
N GLN A 349 4.24 -29.22 -8.67
CA GLN A 349 5.37 -30.09 -8.38
C GLN A 349 5.64 -30.26 -6.88
N SER A 350 4.80 -29.69 -6.02
CA SER A 350 4.96 -29.73 -4.56
C SER A 350 3.75 -30.38 -3.88
N ASN A 351 3.96 -30.70 -2.61
CA ASN A 351 2.93 -31.30 -1.77
C ASN A 351 2.26 -30.23 -0.87
N TRP A 352 1.02 -30.49 -0.50
CA TRP A 352 0.40 -29.92 0.68
C TRP A 352 1.09 -30.42 1.95
N HIS A 353 0.90 -29.73 3.07
CA HIS A 353 1.53 -30.10 4.34
C HIS A 353 1.24 -31.54 4.79
N HIS A 354 0.09 -32.11 4.43
CA HIS A 354 -0.28 -33.49 4.73
C HIS A 354 0.28 -34.54 3.72
N GLY A 355 1.12 -34.10 2.77
CA GLY A 355 1.85 -34.98 1.87
C GLY A 355 1.18 -35.29 0.54
N ILE A 356 -0.08 -34.87 0.31
CA ILE A 356 -0.73 -35.01 -1.00
C ILE A 356 -0.19 -33.98 -1.97
N GLN A 357 0.07 -34.42 -3.20
CA GLN A 357 0.53 -33.50 -4.26
C GLN A 357 -0.54 -32.49 -4.63
N ILE A 358 -0.12 -31.22 -4.74
CA ILE A 358 -0.96 -30.12 -5.22
C ILE A 358 -1.28 -30.36 -6.70
N SER A 359 -2.54 -30.17 -7.08
CA SER A 359 -3.01 -30.45 -8.45
C SER A 359 -3.91 -29.32 -8.99
N LEU A 360 -4.21 -29.36 -10.29
CA LEU A 360 -5.18 -28.45 -10.88
C LEU A 360 -6.60 -28.68 -10.35
N ALA A 361 -6.90 -29.85 -9.77
CA ALA A 361 -8.18 -30.10 -9.12
C ALA A 361 -8.39 -29.13 -7.93
N ASP A 362 -7.34 -28.82 -7.17
CA ASP A 362 -7.41 -27.87 -6.06
C ASP A 362 -7.81 -26.47 -6.58
N LEU A 363 -7.19 -26.01 -7.69
CA LEU A 363 -7.52 -24.74 -8.31
C LEU A 363 -8.95 -24.72 -8.85
N LEU A 364 -9.34 -25.76 -9.58
CA LEU A 364 -10.66 -25.83 -10.21
C LEU A 364 -11.78 -25.85 -9.17
N TYR A 365 -11.62 -26.64 -8.10
CA TYR A 365 -12.58 -26.67 -7.01
C TYR A 365 -12.71 -25.30 -6.33
N HIS A 366 -11.59 -24.70 -6.00
CA HIS A 366 -11.57 -23.37 -5.39
C HIS A 366 -12.26 -22.31 -6.26
N VAL A 367 -11.98 -22.28 -7.56
CA VAL A 367 -12.63 -21.34 -8.48
C VAL A 367 -14.14 -21.60 -8.55
N ALA A 368 -14.54 -22.85 -8.73
CA ALA A 368 -15.95 -23.22 -8.83
C ALA A 368 -16.75 -22.79 -7.58
N THR A 369 -16.26 -23.11 -6.38
CA THR A 369 -16.94 -22.74 -5.13
C THR A 369 -17.07 -21.23 -4.96
N ARG A 370 -16.09 -20.42 -5.40
CA ARG A 370 -16.21 -18.95 -5.38
C ARG A 370 -17.31 -18.46 -6.33
N PHE A 371 -17.42 -19.03 -7.51
CA PHE A 371 -18.52 -18.71 -8.43
C PHE A 371 -19.88 -19.11 -7.84
N GLU A 372 -19.95 -20.22 -7.14
CA GLU A 372 -21.18 -20.67 -6.47
C GLU A 372 -21.61 -19.69 -5.37
N VAL A 373 -20.68 -19.33 -4.48
CA VAL A 373 -21.01 -18.35 -3.43
C VAL A 373 -21.43 -17.01 -4.02
N ALA A 374 -20.84 -16.61 -5.15
CA ALA A 374 -21.15 -15.35 -5.80
C ALA A 374 -22.48 -15.36 -6.56
N PHE A 375 -22.84 -16.48 -7.22
CA PHE A 375 -23.90 -16.49 -8.22
C PHE A 375 -24.95 -17.60 -8.06
N ASP A 376 -24.69 -18.65 -7.28
CA ASP A 376 -25.73 -19.61 -6.94
C ASP A 376 -26.74 -18.97 -5.98
N LYS A 377 -28.03 -19.14 -6.27
CA LYS A 377 -29.12 -18.45 -5.57
C LYS A 377 -29.24 -18.84 -4.08
N GLU A 378 -28.97 -20.11 -3.74
CA GLU A 378 -29.11 -20.58 -2.37
C GLU A 378 -27.86 -20.25 -1.54
N LYS A 379 -26.66 -20.47 -2.12
CA LYS A 379 -25.38 -20.24 -1.45
C LYS A 379 -25.12 -18.75 -1.25
N SER A 380 -25.45 -17.89 -2.25
CA SER A 380 -25.35 -16.45 -2.13
C SER A 380 -26.30 -15.88 -1.06
N ALA A 381 -27.51 -16.43 -0.95
CA ALA A 381 -28.46 -16.04 0.10
C ALA A 381 -28.00 -16.45 1.51
N LEU A 382 -27.21 -17.53 1.64
CA LEU A 382 -26.63 -17.94 2.92
C LEU A 382 -25.41 -17.11 3.32
N GLU A 383 -24.67 -16.55 2.34
CA GLU A 383 -23.46 -15.76 2.55
C GLU A 383 -23.49 -14.42 1.76
N PRO A 384 -24.49 -13.54 2.00
CA PRO A 384 -24.74 -12.38 1.15
C PRO A 384 -23.59 -11.37 1.12
N ALA A 385 -22.87 -11.17 2.23
CA ALA A 385 -21.72 -10.27 2.30
C ALA A 385 -20.55 -10.79 1.45
N ILE A 386 -20.27 -12.07 1.53
CA ILE A 386 -19.22 -12.73 0.72
C ILE A 386 -19.61 -12.69 -0.76
N SER A 387 -20.87 -13.00 -1.07
CA SER A 387 -21.41 -12.94 -2.43
C SER A 387 -21.27 -11.54 -3.06
N GLY A 388 -21.64 -10.51 -2.31
CA GLY A 388 -21.53 -9.10 -2.75
C GLY A 388 -20.11 -8.73 -3.14
N THR A 389 -19.14 -9.05 -2.30
CA THR A 389 -17.72 -8.75 -2.55
C THR A 389 -17.17 -9.56 -3.73
N LEU A 390 -17.40 -10.89 -3.75
CA LEU A 390 -16.85 -11.77 -4.78
C LEU A 390 -17.41 -11.50 -6.17
N SER A 391 -18.70 -11.17 -6.27
CA SER A 391 -19.36 -10.99 -7.55
C SER A 391 -18.72 -9.90 -8.41
N GLU A 392 -18.19 -8.85 -7.80
CA GLU A 392 -17.57 -7.74 -8.55
C GLU A 392 -16.29 -8.15 -9.29
N SER A 393 -15.43 -8.94 -8.67
CA SER A 393 -14.22 -9.45 -9.33
C SER A 393 -14.56 -10.57 -10.32
N LEU A 394 -15.41 -11.53 -9.93
CA LEU A 394 -15.71 -12.70 -10.74
C LEU A 394 -16.49 -12.38 -12.02
N LYS A 395 -17.29 -11.29 -12.05
CA LYS A 395 -17.94 -10.77 -13.27
C LYS A 395 -16.94 -10.41 -14.38
N THR A 396 -15.70 -10.07 -14.01
CA THR A 396 -14.65 -9.74 -14.97
C THR A 396 -14.04 -10.96 -15.65
N ILE A 397 -14.11 -12.15 -15.03
CA ILE A 397 -13.59 -13.40 -15.60
C ILE A 397 -14.50 -13.85 -16.73
N LYS A 398 -13.94 -13.98 -17.94
CA LYS A 398 -14.67 -14.38 -19.16
C LYS A 398 -14.39 -15.81 -19.60
N GLY A 399 -13.37 -16.42 -19.03
CA GLY A 399 -13.05 -17.83 -19.30
C GLY A 399 -11.69 -18.20 -18.75
N ILE A 400 -11.54 -19.48 -18.44
CA ILE A 400 -10.32 -20.12 -17.97
C ILE A 400 -10.00 -21.24 -18.94
N ARG A 401 -8.73 -21.33 -19.38
CA ARG A 401 -8.27 -22.38 -20.29
C ARG A 401 -7.05 -23.06 -19.72
N ILE A 402 -7.08 -24.37 -19.61
CA ILE A 402 -5.93 -25.16 -19.21
C ILE A 402 -5.18 -25.60 -20.47
N LEU A 403 -3.91 -25.22 -20.56
CA LEU A 403 -3.04 -25.59 -21.67
C LEU A 403 -2.47 -27.02 -21.50
N PRO A 404 -2.02 -27.68 -22.58
CA PRO A 404 -1.48 -29.06 -22.49
C PRO A 404 -0.27 -29.22 -21.56
N ASP A 405 0.47 -28.12 -21.28
CA ASP A 405 1.61 -28.06 -20.37
C ASP A 405 1.21 -27.65 -18.93
N ASN A 406 -0.08 -27.71 -18.60
CA ASN A 406 -0.67 -27.33 -17.32
C ASN A 406 -0.57 -25.84 -16.96
N ARG A 407 -0.15 -24.95 -17.89
CA ARG A 407 -0.32 -23.52 -17.70
C ARG A 407 -1.81 -23.17 -17.84
N VAL A 408 -2.20 -22.09 -17.18
CA VAL A 408 -3.60 -21.66 -17.12
C VAL A 408 -3.75 -20.26 -17.73
N GLU A 409 -4.53 -20.15 -18.79
CA GLU A 409 -4.94 -18.86 -19.34
C GLU A 409 -6.22 -18.38 -18.66
N VAL A 410 -6.19 -17.15 -18.17
CA VAL A 410 -7.35 -16.48 -17.57
C VAL A 410 -7.71 -15.29 -18.46
N TYR A 411 -8.89 -15.34 -19.04
CA TYR A 411 -9.47 -14.28 -19.89
C TYR A 411 -10.30 -13.36 -19.01
N ILE A 412 -9.92 -12.06 -18.93
CA ILE A 412 -10.57 -11.09 -18.05
C ILE A 412 -10.96 -9.81 -18.78
N ASP A 413 -12.10 -9.27 -18.41
CA ASP A 413 -12.55 -7.94 -18.84
C ASP A 413 -12.01 -6.87 -17.90
N TYR A 414 -10.68 -6.85 -17.77
CA TYR A 414 -9.93 -5.95 -16.93
C TYR A 414 -8.72 -5.42 -17.69
N TRP A 415 -8.44 -4.13 -17.50
CA TRP A 415 -7.26 -3.49 -18.04
C TRP A 415 -6.60 -2.59 -16.98
N PHE A 416 -5.29 -2.57 -16.99
CA PHE A 416 -4.50 -1.62 -16.25
C PHE A 416 -3.29 -1.23 -17.12
N PHE A 417 -2.75 -0.03 -16.92
CA PHE A 417 -1.59 0.46 -17.67
C PHE A 417 -0.26 -0.21 -17.28
N ASP A 418 -0.26 -1.05 -16.23
CA ASP A 418 0.85 -1.88 -15.80
C ASP A 418 0.40 -3.35 -15.79
N ASN A 419 1.10 -4.19 -16.53
CA ASN A 419 0.77 -5.61 -16.71
C ASN A 419 0.79 -6.40 -15.39
N ALA A 420 1.60 -5.99 -14.40
CA ALA A 420 1.65 -6.67 -13.12
C ALA A 420 0.31 -6.59 -12.38
N TYR A 421 -0.40 -5.46 -12.48
CA TYR A 421 -1.73 -5.31 -11.91
C TYR A 421 -2.79 -6.13 -12.66
N ILE A 422 -2.63 -6.27 -14.00
CA ILE A 422 -3.51 -7.18 -14.77
C ILE A 422 -3.32 -8.62 -14.29
N ALA A 423 -2.07 -9.05 -14.10
CA ALA A 423 -1.75 -10.38 -13.62
C ALA A 423 -2.28 -10.63 -12.20
N GLN A 424 -2.07 -9.68 -11.29
CA GLN A 424 -2.58 -9.78 -9.91
C GLN A 424 -4.11 -9.90 -9.88
N PHE A 425 -4.80 -9.08 -10.68
CA PHE A 425 -6.26 -9.11 -10.73
C PHE A 425 -6.84 -10.40 -11.33
N ALA A 426 -6.12 -10.99 -12.30
CA ALA A 426 -6.49 -12.25 -12.93
C ALA A 426 -6.17 -13.50 -12.09
N GLU A 427 -5.48 -13.32 -10.96
CA GLU A 427 -4.99 -14.43 -10.14
C GLU A 427 -6.14 -15.28 -9.60
N LEU A 428 -6.06 -16.60 -9.82
CA LEU A 428 -7.05 -17.56 -9.35
C LEU A 428 -6.59 -18.36 -8.13
N TRP A 429 -5.27 -18.39 -7.87
CA TRP A 429 -4.70 -19.12 -6.74
C TRP A 429 -4.60 -18.16 -5.54
N PRO A 430 -5.41 -18.33 -4.51
CA PRO A 430 -5.45 -17.40 -3.39
C PRO A 430 -4.16 -17.46 -2.55
N THR A 431 -3.85 -16.40 -1.85
CA THR A 431 -2.69 -16.33 -0.95
C THR A 431 -2.76 -17.36 0.17
N LEU A 432 -3.96 -17.58 0.72
CA LEU A 432 -4.19 -18.54 1.79
C LEU A 432 -5.14 -19.62 1.26
N MET A 433 -4.64 -20.82 1.01
CA MET A 433 -5.41 -21.92 0.43
C MET A 433 -5.25 -23.18 1.24
N VAL A 434 -6.32 -23.95 1.31
CA VAL A 434 -6.35 -25.32 1.81
C VAL A 434 -6.73 -26.28 0.66
N PRO A 435 -6.43 -27.57 0.73
CA PRO A 435 -6.73 -28.53 -0.33
C PRO A 435 -8.24 -28.71 -0.53
N TRP A 436 -8.63 -29.07 -1.74
CA TRP A 436 -10.03 -29.09 -2.18
C TRP A 436 -10.94 -29.98 -1.31
N GLU A 437 -10.44 -31.09 -0.78
CA GLU A 437 -11.21 -31.98 0.08
C GLU A 437 -11.62 -31.31 1.40
N VAL A 438 -10.77 -30.44 1.95
CA VAL A 438 -11.10 -29.65 3.14
C VAL A 438 -12.13 -28.57 2.81
N ILE A 439 -12.03 -27.95 1.62
CA ILE A 439 -13.04 -27.01 1.13
C ILE A 439 -14.38 -27.73 0.96
N ALA A 440 -14.38 -28.90 0.34
CA ALA A 440 -15.60 -29.69 0.08
C ALA A 440 -16.31 -30.09 1.38
N ALA A 441 -15.58 -30.58 2.38
CA ALA A 441 -16.16 -30.90 3.68
C ALA A 441 -16.71 -29.63 4.38
N SER A 442 -16.00 -28.50 4.29
CA SER A 442 -16.45 -27.23 4.82
C SER A 442 -17.72 -26.71 4.13
N ASP A 443 -17.81 -26.84 2.80
CA ASP A 443 -18.97 -26.48 2.00
C ASP A 443 -20.20 -27.31 2.39
N ARG A 444 -20.03 -28.61 2.58
CA ARG A 444 -21.13 -29.50 3.04
C ARG A 444 -21.63 -29.10 4.41
N LEU A 445 -20.72 -28.79 5.34
CA LEU A 445 -21.09 -28.31 6.68
C LEU A 445 -21.79 -26.94 6.65
N ASN A 446 -21.43 -26.07 5.73
CA ASN A 446 -22.05 -24.74 5.62
C ASN A 446 -23.36 -24.75 4.82
N TYR A 447 -23.35 -25.35 3.62
CA TYR A 447 -24.48 -25.23 2.68
C TYR A 447 -25.48 -26.37 2.77
N VAL A 448 -25.03 -27.62 3.03
CA VAL A 448 -25.90 -28.80 3.11
C VAL A 448 -26.43 -29.00 4.53
N GLU A 449 -25.55 -29.10 5.49
CA GLU A 449 -25.92 -29.34 6.89
C GLU A 449 -26.32 -28.04 7.60
N LYS A 450 -25.92 -26.89 7.07
CA LYS A 450 -26.20 -25.55 7.61
C LYS A 450 -25.76 -25.35 9.07
N LYS A 451 -24.74 -26.10 9.47
CA LYS A 451 -24.17 -26.11 10.82
C LYS A 451 -23.25 -24.94 11.08
N TYR A 452 -22.56 -24.45 10.04
CA TYR A 452 -21.60 -23.35 10.09
C TYR A 452 -21.96 -22.24 9.12
N ALA A 453 -21.24 -21.12 9.20
CA ALA A 453 -21.21 -20.06 8.21
C ALA A 453 -19.75 -19.69 7.89
N TYR A 454 -19.49 -19.20 6.68
CA TYR A 454 -18.18 -18.67 6.29
C TYR A 454 -17.99 -17.22 6.70
N GLY A 455 -19.06 -16.43 6.73
CA GLY A 455 -19.04 -15.03 7.11
C GLY A 455 -19.57 -14.78 8.53
N GLY A 456 -18.96 -13.83 9.24
CA GLY A 456 -19.38 -13.45 10.58
C GLY A 456 -20.81 -12.91 10.63
N ALA A 457 -21.22 -12.12 9.61
CA ALA A 457 -22.60 -11.63 9.49
C ALA A 457 -23.60 -12.78 9.28
N SER A 458 -23.27 -13.73 8.40
CA SER A 458 -24.10 -14.91 8.13
C SER A 458 -24.20 -15.82 9.35
N SER A 459 -23.11 -16.00 10.09
CA SER A 459 -23.08 -16.75 11.36
C SER A 459 -24.11 -16.20 12.35
N ARG A 460 -24.11 -14.89 12.55
CA ARG A 460 -25.08 -14.23 13.46
C ARG A 460 -26.51 -14.33 12.94
N ALA A 461 -26.74 -14.00 11.66
CA ALA A 461 -28.07 -14.02 11.07
C ALA A 461 -28.73 -15.42 11.13
N ARG A 462 -27.91 -16.47 10.99
CA ARG A 462 -28.36 -17.85 11.01
C ARG A 462 -28.32 -18.49 12.40
N GLY A 463 -27.67 -17.84 13.38
CA GLY A 463 -27.50 -18.37 14.73
C GLY A 463 -26.62 -19.64 14.77
N VAL A 464 -25.64 -19.75 13.88
CA VAL A 464 -24.68 -20.86 13.78
C VAL A 464 -23.26 -20.38 14.05
N SER A 465 -22.33 -21.31 14.30
CA SER A 465 -20.94 -20.96 14.51
C SER A 465 -20.28 -20.49 13.22
N TRP A 466 -19.34 -19.54 13.34
CA TRP A 466 -18.48 -19.11 12.27
C TRP A 466 -17.34 -20.12 12.12
N LEU A 467 -17.25 -20.80 10.97
CA LEU A 467 -16.30 -21.89 10.74
C LEU A 467 -14.85 -21.44 10.96
N ASN A 468 -14.11 -22.21 11.76
CA ASN A 468 -12.71 -21.95 12.04
C ASN A 468 -11.90 -23.27 12.08
N LEU A 469 -11.09 -23.51 11.05
CA LEU A 469 -10.34 -24.75 10.86
C LEU A 469 -9.26 -25.00 11.92
N VAL A 470 -8.90 -24.00 12.73
CA VAL A 470 -7.87 -24.17 13.79
C VAL A 470 -8.47 -24.46 15.17
N LEU A 471 -9.79 -24.39 15.32
CA LEU A 471 -10.46 -24.78 16.56
C LEU A 471 -10.77 -26.28 16.57
N ALA A 472 -10.36 -26.96 17.61
CA ALA A 472 -10.44 -28.44 17.71
C ALA A 472 -11.87 -28.99 17.56
N GLU A 473 -12.90 -28.28 18.04
CA GLU A 473 -14.29 -28.67 17.89
C GLU A 473 -14.73 -28.64 16.43
N HIS A 474 -14.44 -27.52 15.72
CA HIS A 474 -14.76 -27.35 14.30
C HIS A 474 -13.96 -28.32 13.43
N ALA A 475 -12.70 -28.54 13.76
CA ALA A 475 -11.83 -29.49 13.08
C ALA A 475 -12.38 -30.93 13.19
N SER A 476 -12.89 -31.31 14.38
CA SER A 476 -13.53 -32.59 14.60
C SER A 476 -14.76 -32.78 13.71
N ASP A 477 -15.57 -31.75 13.49
CA ASP A 477 -16.73 -31.80 12.60
C ASP A 477 -16.31 -31.93 11.13
N VAL A 478 -15.24 -31.23 10.71
CA VAL A 478 -14.69 -31.35 9.35
C VAL A 478 -14.14 -32.76 9.13
N VAL A 479 -13.44 -33.33 10.12
CA VAL A 479 -12.96 -34.72 10.07
C VAL A 479 -14.14 -35.69 9.95
N ALA A 480 -15.21 -35.49 10.75
CA ALA A 480 -16.40 -36.32 10.68
C ALA A 480 -17.12 -36.26 9.32
N GLU A 481 -17.16 -35.06 8.71
CA GLU A 481 -17.74 -34.89 7.36
C GLU A 481 -16.86 -35.54 6.29
N LEU A 482 -15.51 -35.42 6.41
CA LEU A 482 -14.58 -36.13 5.53
C LEU A 482 -14.74 -37.67 5.64
N ASP A 483 -14.90 -38.19 6.84
CA ASP A 483 -15.15 -39.64 7.07
C ASP A 483 -16.48 -40.08 6.44
N LYS A 484 -17.51 -39.26 6.54
CA LYS A 484 -18.79 -39.46 5.87
C LYS A 484 -18.62 -39.43 4.35
N MET A 485 -17.94 -38.45 3.79
CA MET A 485 -17.63 -38.36 2.35
C MET A 485 -16.84 -39.59 1.88
N HIS A 486 -15.84 -39.98 2.66
CA HIS A 486 -15.06 -41.20 2.40
C HIS A 486 -15.92 -42.47 2.37
N THR A 487 -16.75 -42.65 3.40
CA THR A 487 -17.64 -43.84 3.52
C THR A 487 -18.72 -43.88 2.44
N GLU A 488 -19.30 -42.72 2.09
CA GLU A 488 -20.33 -42.62 1.04
C GLU A 488 -19.72 -42.73 -0.38
N GLY A 489 -18.41 -42.68 -0.54
CA GLY A 489 -17.77 -42.64 -1.85
C GLY A 489 -18.06 -41.31 -2.58
N PHE A 490 -18.26 -40.22 -1.83
CA PHE A 490 -18.58 -38.92 -2.42
C PHE A 490 -17.48 -38.48 -3.40
N PHE A 491 -17.89 -38.02 -4.57
CA PHE A 491 -16.99 -37.48 -5.59
C PHE A 491 -17.70 -36.44 -6.44
N PRO A 492 -17.37 -35.16 -6.32
CA PRO A 492 -17.99 -34.08 -7.07
C PRO A 492 -17.36 -33.94 -8.48
N ALA A 493 -17.64 -34.92 -9.35
CA ALA A 493 -17.00 -35.09 -10.66
C ALA A 493 -17.11 -33.86 -11.58
N SER A 494 -18.23 -33.13 -11.51
CA SER A 494 -18.44 -31.92 -12.33
C SER A 494 -17.42 -30.81 -12.07
N TYR A 495 -16.93 -30.67 -10.86
CA TYR A 495 -15.92 -29.67 -10.48
C TYR A 495 -14.58 -29.91 -11.17
N PHE A 496 -14.25 -31.16 -11.46
CA PHE A 496 -12.96 -31.59 -12.00
C PHE A 496 -13.00 -31.92 -13.49
N THR A 497 -14.14 -31.71 -14.17
CA THR A 497 -14.32 -32.07 -15.57
C THR A 497 -14.48 -30.84 -16.45
N LEU A 498 -13.46 -30.52 -17.24
CA LEU A 498 -13.49 -29.43 -18.23
C LEU A 498 -13.52 -30.03 -19.63
N GLY A 499 -14.66 -29.97 -20.29
CA GLY A 499 -14.85 -30.63 -21.57
C GLY A 499 -14.58 -32.13 -21.48
N ASN A 500 -13.53 -32.61 -22.13
CA ASN A 500 -13.13 -34.03 -22.11
C ASN A 500 -12.00 -34.32 -21.12
N SER A 501 -11.48 -33.32 -20.41
CA SER A 501 -10.37 -33.47 -19.46
C SER A 501 -10.88 -33.65 -18.04
N VAL A 502 -10.36 -34.65 -17.34
CA VAL A 502 -10.68 -34.96 -15.95
C VAL A 502 -9.42 -34.75 -15.10
N PHE A 503 -9.50 -33.92 -14.07
CA PHE A 503 -8.38 -33.48 -13.25
C PHE A 503 -8.31 -34.16 -11.87
N GLU A 504 -9.34 -34.94 -11.49
CA GLU A 504 -9.36 -35.73 -10.28
C GLU A 504 -10.10 -37.04 -10.53
N THR A 505 -9.83 -38.07 -9.71
CA THR A 505 -10.46 -39.37 -9.81
C THR A 505 -11.15 -39.75 -8.51
N PRO A 506 -12.17 -40.67 -8.56
CA PRO A 506 -12.78 -41.18 -7.33
C PRO A 506 -11.77 -41.79 -6.37
N ALA A 507 -10.76 -42.51 -6.88
CA ALA A 507 -9.70 -43.11 -6.06
C ALA A 507 -8.79 -42.04 -5.42
N GLY A 508 -8.40 -41.00 -6.19
CA GLY A 508 -7.62 -39.87 -5.66
C GLY A 508 -8.41 -39.12 -4.58
N ALA A 509 -9.71 -38.90 -4.79
CA ALA A 509 -10.57 -38.30 -3.77
C ALA A 509 -10.58 -39.11 -2.45
N GLN A 510 -10.68 -40.43 -2.54
CA GLN A 510 -10.66 -41.29 -1.36
C GLN A 510 -9.31 -41.24 -0.60
N GLU A 511 -8.20 -41.20 -1.31
CA GLU A 511 -6.86 -41.06 -0.74
C GLU A 511 -6.75 -39.72 -0.01
N ARG A 512 -7.21 -38.61 -0.65
CA ARG A 512 -7.22 -37.28 -0.04
C ARG A 512 -8.05 -37.22 1.23
N TYR A 513 -9.27 -37.78 1.23
CA TYR A 513 -10.11 -37.81 2.43
C TYR A 513 -9.41 -38.53 3.58
N SER A 514 -8.86 -39.72 3.31
CA SER A 514 -8.16 -40.52 4.32
C SER A 514 -6.97 -39.76 4.91
N THR A 515 -6.16 -39.15 4.05
CA THR A 515 -4.96 -38.39 4.47
C THR A 515 -5.33 -37.11 5.26
N ALA A 516 -6.38 -36.40 4.85
CA ALA A 516 -6.86 -35.22 5.59
C ALA A 516 -7.49 -35.59 6.95
N ILE A 517 -8.17 -36.77 7.06
CA ILE A 517 -8.67 -37.31 8.32
C ILE A 517 -7.50 -37.61 9.27
N ASP A 518 -6.46 -38.30 8.78
CA ASP A 518 -5.25 -38.59 9.57
C ASP A 518 -4.59 -37.30 10.09
N TRP A 519 -4.46 -36.29 9.25
CA TRP A 519 -3.96 -34.98 9.65
C TRP A 519 -4.80 -34.33 10.76
N GLY A 520 -6.11 -34.30 10.59
CA GLY A 520 -7.02 -33.72 11.58
C GLY A 520 -6.98 -34.42 12.93
N ASN A 521 -6.84 -35.75 12.93
CA ASN A 521 -6.70 -36.56 14.13
C ASN A 521 -5.36 -36.30 14.85
N GLU A 522 -4.26 -36.15 14.08
CA GLU A 522 -2.93 -35.90 14.62
C GLU A 522 -2.77 -34.46 15.16
N HIS A 523 -3.13 -33.45 14.35
CA HIS A 523 -2.87 -32.05 14.65
C HIS A 523 -4.02 -31.34 15.36
N ARG A 524 -5.20 -31.92 15.41
CA ARG A 524 -6.41 -31.36 16.04
C ARG A 524 -6.90 -30.07 15.41
N HIS A 525 -6.51 -29.84 14.15
CA HIS A 525 -6.98 -28.74 13.29
C HIS A 525 -7.00 -29.19 11.83
N MET A 526 -7.73 -28.42 10.97
CA MET A 526 -7.83 -28.71 9.54
C MET A 526 -7.17 -27.65 8.67
N TRP A 527 -6.29 -26.83 9.24
CA TRP A 527 -5.50 -25.88 8.47
C TRP A 527 -4.31 -26.56 7.81
N ILE A 528 -4.56 -27.14 6.65
CA ILE A 528 -3.57 -27.75 5.76
C ILE A 528 -3.24 -26.73 4.69
N SER A 529 -1.97 -26.38 4.49
CA SER A 529 -1.57 -25.39 3.50
C SER A 529 -0.28 -25.82 2.79
N ASN A 530 0.48 -24.90 2.18
CA ASN A 530 1.54 -25.23 1.23
C ASN A 530 2.82 -24.39 1.40
N GLY A 531 2.95 -23.63 2.47
CA GLY A 531 4.07 -22.72 2.72
C GLY A 531 5.28 -23.38 3.40
N PRO A 532 6.30 -22.56 3.78
CA PRO A 532 7.54 -23.06 4.37
C PRO A 532 7.39 -23.61 5.79
N PHE A 533 6.29 -23.29 6.43
CA PHE A 533 5.95 -23.79 7.76
C PHE A 533 4.54 -24.38 7.75
N TYR A 534 4.31 -25.41 8.55
CA TYR A 534 2.98 -25.89 8.84
C TYR A 534 2.59 -25.56 10.28
N LEU A 535 1.31 -25.38 10.51
CA LEU A 535 0.76 -25.22 11.85
C LEU A 535 0.84 -26.58 12.55
N ASP A 536 1.60 -26.68 13.62
CA ASP A 536 1.74 -27.91 14.40
C ASP A 536 0.71 -27.98 15.53
N SER A 537 0.52 -26.83 16.21
CA SER A 537 -0.47 -26.74 17.29
C SER A 537 -0.99 -25.33 17.44
N PHE A 538 -2.22 -25.21 17.93
CA PHE A 538 -2.91 -23.96 18.18
C PHE A 538 -3.72 -24.03 19.47
N ASP A 539 -3.47 -23.11 20.39
CA ASP A 539 -4.22 -22.99 21.64
C ASP A 539 -4.74 -21.56 21.80
N SER A 540 -6.04 -21.42 21.54
CA SER A 540 -6.73 -20.12 21.61
C SER A 540 -6.87 -19.58 23.05
N ALA A 541 -6.90 -20.47 24.04
CA ALA A 541 -7.02 -20.07 25.46
C ALA A 541 -5.67 -19.63 26.03
N ALA A 542 -4.58 -20.34 25.70
CA ALA A 542 -3.22 -19.97 26.09
C ALA A 542 -2.63 -18.87 25.22
N GLN A 543 -3.31 -18.47 24.13
CA GLN A 543 -2.80 -17.52 23.14
C GLN A 543 -1.42 -17.94 22.61
N THR A 544 -1.29 -19.20 22.22
CA THR A 544 -0.05 -19.75 21.65
C THR A 544 -0.32 -20.54 20.38
N SER A 545 0.61 -20.46 19.45
CA SER A 545 0.67 -21.31 18.26
C SER A 545 2.10 -21.77 18.02
N VAL A 546 2.26 -22.95 17.45
CA VAL A 546 3.55 -23.50 17.04
C VAL A 546 3.52 -23.76 15.55
N LEU A 547 4.44 -23.14 14.85
CA LEU A 547 4.71 -23.39 13.44
C LEU A 547 6.00 -24.21 13.33
N LYS A 548 5.98 -25.30 12.58
CA LYS A 548 7.17 -26.12 12.29
C LYS A 548 7.58 -25.99 10.84
N ALA A 549 8.87 -26.05 10.57
CA ALA A 549 9.40 -25.97 9.23
C ALA A 549 8.96 -27.17 8.38
N PHE A 550 8.35 -26.90 7.23
CA PHE A 550 8.00 -27.90 6.25
C PHE A 550 9.25 -28.30 5.46
N ARG A 551 9.73 -29.53 5.68
CA ARG A 551 10.99 -30.05 5.12
C ARG A 551 10.77 -31.03 3.96
N ASP A 552 9.63 -30.91 3.28
CA ASP A 552 9.33 -31.73 2.11
C ASP A 552 10.30 -31.38 0.96
N PRO A 553 10.93 -32.37 0.30
CA PRO A 553 11.87 -32.12 -0.80
C PRO A 553 11.24 -31.48 -2.03
N THR A 554 9.91 -31.52 -2.16
CA THR A 554 9.17 -30.88 -3.27
C THR A 554 8.91 -29.40 -3.02
N TYR A 555 9.15 -28.88 -1.81
CA TYR A 555 8.97 -27.46 -1.53
C TYR A 555 9.99 -26.62 -2.32
N PRO A 556 9.56 -25.61 -3.11
CA PRO A 556 10.38 -25.00 -4.16
C PRO A 556 11.40 -23.97 -3.67
N PHE A 557 11.26 -23.43 -2.47
CA PHE A 557 12.11 -22.36 -1.97
C PHE A 557 13.08 -22.83 -0.89
N LYS A 558 14.21 -22.13 -0.79
CA LYS A 558 15.22 -22.31 0.25
C LYS A 558 15.40 -21.02 1.05
N PRO A 559 15.91 -21.08 2.28
CA PRO A 559 16.34 -19.88 2.98
C PRO A 559 17.31 -19.05 2.14
N GLY A 560 17.06 -17.75 2.03
CA GLY A 560 17.81 -16.84 1.15
C GLY A 560 17.10 -16.54 -0.17
N ASP A 561 16.20 -17.40 -0.64
CA ASP A 561 15.34 -17.06 -1.75
C ASP A 561 14.37 -15.93 -1.33
N ASN A 562 14.10 -14.98 -2.23
CA ASN A 562 13.27 -13.80 -1.92
C ASN A 562 13.78 -12.96 -0.73
N PHE A 563 15.10 -12.89 -0.56
CA PHE A 563 15.74 -12.00 0.41
C PHE A 563 15.92 -10.60 -0.18
N TYR A 564 15.47 -9.59 0.54
CA TYR A 564 15.57 -8.18 0.16
C TYR A 564 16.41 -7.43 1.20
N PRO A 565 17.63 -6.95 0.82
CA PRO A 565 18.52 -6.23 1.73
C PRO A 565 17.93 -4.85 2.09
N PHE A 566 18.46 -4.23 3.16
CA PHE A 566 18.09 -2.87 3.50
C PHE A 566 18.60 -1.88 2.45
N ILE A 567 17.70 -1.00 2.00
CA ILE A 567 18.00 0.06 1.03
C ILE A 567 18.06 1.43 1.71
N THR A 568 18.71 2.39 1.05
CA THR A 568 18.75 3.77 1.52
C THR A 568 17.40 4.45 1.27
N PRO A 569 16.68 4.91 2.30
CA PRO A 569 15.43 5.65 2.11
C PRO A 569 15.70 7.01 1.47
N VAL A 570 14.69 7.55 0.79
CA VAL A 570 14.78 8.92 0.23
C VAL A 570 14.86 9.93 1.36
N GLN A 571 15.86 10.83 1.26
CA GLN A 571 16.03 11.96 2.15
C GLN A 571 16.37 13.23 1.38
N ILE A 572 15.63 14.32 1.57
CA ILE A 572 16.00 15.63 1.10
C ILE A 572 17.12 16.16 1.99
N LEU A 573 18.30 16.37 1.40
CA LEU A 573 19.47 16.88 2.11
C LEU A 573 19.45 18.41 2.20
N ARG A 574 18.98 19.05 1.13
CA ARG A 574 18.96 20.51 1.03
C ARG A 574 17.98 20.98 -0.04
N ILE A 575 17.31 22.11 0.23
CA ILE A 575 16.64 22.95 -0.77
C ILE A 575 17.43 24.24 -0.89
N GLY A 576 18.12 24.42 -2.04
CA GLY A 576 18.85 25.65 -2.34
C GLY A 576 17.86 26.71 -2.83
N LYS A 577 17.83 27.86 -2.14
CA LYS A 577 16.93 28.98 -2.44
C LYS A 577 17.56 29.95 -3.42
N GLY A 578 16.83 30.31 -4.46
CA GLY A 578 17.08 31.49 -5.27
C GLY A 578 16.30 32.68 -4.72
N THR A 579 16.76 33.87 -5.05
CA THR A 579 15.99 35.08 -4.80
C THR A 579 14.79 35.14 -5.73
N VAL A 580 13.60 35.34 -5.16
CA VAL A 580 12.39 35.52 -5.95
C VAL A 580 12.07 36.97 -6.15
N VAL A 581 12.03 37.39 -7.41
CA VAL A 581 11.71 38.77 -7.83
C VAL A 581 10.47 38.71 -8.73
N PRO A 582 9.45 39.56 -8.52
CA PRO A 582 8.27 39.59 -9.36
C PRO A 582 8.64 39.80 -10.84
N GLY A 583 8.04 39.02 -11.73
CA GLY A 583 8.29 39.09 -13.17
C GLY A 583 9.63 38.53 -13.63
N SER A 584 10.43 37.93 -12.74
CA SER A 584 11.70 37.27 -13.08
C SER A 584 11.61 35.79 -12.83
N SER A 585 12.37 34.96 -13.58
CA SER A 585 12.45 33.54 -13.27
C SER A 585 13.14 33.28 -11.94
N ALA A 586 12.61 32.36 -11.13
CA ALA A 586 13.23 31.90 -9.90
C ALA A 586 13.47 30.38 -9.90
N GLN A 587 14.49 29.94 -9.17
CA GLN A 587 14.91 28.54 -9.15
C GLN A 587 15.15 28.04 -7.72
N PHE A 588 14.75 26.79 -7.46
CA PHE A 588 15.06 26.07 -6.22
C PHE A 588 15.71 24.76 -6.59
N LEU A 589 16.93 24.54 -6.10
CA LEU A 589 17.68 23.32 -6.33
C LEU A 589 17.48 22.35 -5.17
N ILE A 590 17.05 21.10 -5.46
CA ILE A 590 16.82 20.08 -4.47
C ILE A 590 17.95 19.05 -4.58
N ASP A 591 18.72 18.89 -3.51
CA ASP A 591 19.69 17.83 -3.34
C ASP A 591 19.09 16.74 -2.43
N ALA A 592 19.10 15.50 -2.87
CA ALA A 592 18.54 14.39 -2.13
C ALA A 592 19.39 13.11 -2.28
N GLU A 593 19.21 12.17 -1.36
CA GLU A 593 19.74 10.82 -1.44
C GLU A 593 18.61 9.80 -1.34
N GLY A 594 18.86 8.54 -1.72
CA GLY A 594 17.87 7.46 -1.71
C GLY A 594 18.15 6.44 -2.81
N GLU A 595 17.33 5.40 -2.95
CA GLU A 595 17.45 4.37 -3.98
C GLU A 595 16.96 4.89 -5.35
N GLY A 596 17.60 4.44 -6.45
CA GLY A 596 17.15 4.70 -7.82
C GLY A 596 17.20 6.15 -8.26
N VAL A 597 16.42 6.49 -9.27
CA VAL A 597 16.25 7.86 -9.79
C VAL A 597 15.17 8.58 -8.99
N LEU A 598 15.54 9.75 -8.45
CA LEU A 598 14.63 10.53 -7.63
C LEU A 598 13.85 11.53 -8.48
N LYS A 599 12.59 11.74 -8.09
CA LYS A 599 11.69 12.76 -8.62
C LYS A 599 11.17 13.62 -7.48
N SER A 600 10.81 14.87 -7.77
CA SER A 600 10.19 15.72 -6.75
C SER A 600 8.96 16.41 -7.32
N ARG A 601 7.91 16.41 -6.50
CA ARG A 601 6.71 17.22 -6.71
C ARG A 601 6.74 18.39 -5.73
N TYR A 602 6.27 19.55 -6.13
CA TYR A 602 6.27 20.73 -5.28
C TYR A 602 4.92 21.42 -5.24
N LEU A 603 4.71 22.14 -4.16
CA LEU A 603 3.54 22.99 -3.95
C LEU A 603 4.00 24.31 -3.35
N ILE A 604 3.42 25.41 -3.84
CA ILE A 604 3.62 26.75 -3.29
C ILE A 604 2.31 27.25 -2.71
N ARG A 605 2.36 27.67 -1.45
CA ARG A 605 1.22 28.17 -0.71
C ARG A 605 1.51 29.56 -0.14
N ASP A 606 0.53 30.44 -0.22
CA ASP A 606 0.55 31.72 0.49
C ASP A 606 0.34 31.46 1.99
N VAL A 607 1.28 31.93 2.82
CA VAL A 607 1.26 31.65 4.26
C VAL A 607 0.11 32.39 4.97
N ALA A 608 -0.23 33.62 4.50
CA ALA A 608 -1.23 34.46 5.13
C ALA A 608 -2.66 33.96 4.84
N THR A 609 -2.90 33.50 3.60
CA THR A 609 -4.25 33.07 3.18
C THR A 609 -4.45 31.55 3.20
N GLY A 610 -3.36 30.76 3.25
CA GLY A 610 -3.38 29.32 3.07
C GLY A 610 -3.67 28.85 1.64
N GLN A 611 -3.83 29.80 0.68
CA GLN A 611 -4.14 29.48 -0.70
C GLN A 611 -2.99 28.77 -1.40
N ILE A 612 -3.27 27.68 -2.10
CA ILE A 612 -2.33 26.99 -2.99
C ILE A 612 -2.25 27.78 -4.30
N LEU A 613 -1.05 28.25 -4.64
CA LEU A 613 -0.78 29.07 -5.80
C LEU A 613 -0.21 28.28 -6.98
N ALA A 614 0.58 27.24 -6.69
CA ALA A 614 1.16 26.37 -7.71
C ALA A 614 1.36 24.96 -7.19
N VAL A 615 1.19 24.00 -8.09
CA VAL A 615 1.58 22.60 -7.94
C VAL A 615 2.31 22.19 -9.22
N GLY A 616 3.40 21.46 -9.11
CA GLY A 616 4.14 21.01 -10.27
C GLY A 616 5.19 19.95 -9.93
N ASP A 617 5.81 19.43 -10.98
CA ASP A 617 6.92 18.50 -10.87
C ASP A 617 8.23 19.24 -11.17
N SER A 618 9.30 18.84 -10.48
CA SER A 618 10.63 19.37 -10.70
C SER A 618 11.28 18.76 -11.96
N GLU A 619 12.20 19.49 -12.56
CA GLU A 619 13.06 18.98 -13.62
C GLU A 619 14.19 18.13 -13.01
N SER A 620 14.51 16.98 -13.59
CA SER A 620 15.67 16.19 -13.18
C SER A 620 16.94 16.80 -13.76
N VAL A 621 17.91 17.13 -12.89
CA VAL A 621 19.25 17.60 -13.27
C VAL A 621 20.26 16.44 -13.25
N THR A 622 20.18 15.61 -12.22
CA THR A 622 20.88 14.34 -12.09
C THR A 622 19.94 13.34 -11.38
N PRO A 623 20.28 12.05 -11.31
CA PRO A 623 19.44 11.10 -10.57
C PRO A 623 19.13 11.47 -9.12
N LYS A 624 19.93 12.34 -8.49
CA LYS A 624 19.79 12.77 -7.08
C LYS A 624 19.62 14.27 -6.91
N ARG A 625 19.48 15.01 -8.00
CA ARG A 625 19.35 16.45 -7.99
C ARG A 625 18.23 16.91 -8.92
N MET A 626 17.31 17.69 -8.40
CA MET A 626 16.14 18.20 -9.09
C MET A 626 16.08 19.72 -9.02
N LEU A 627 15.39 20.33 -9.97
CA LEU A 627 15.27 21.78 -10.10
C LEU A 627 13.81 22.18 -10.26
N ILE A 628 13.32 23.05 -9.39
CA ILE A 628 12.04 23.74 -9.54
C ILE A 628 12.31 25.06 -10.23
N ARG A 629 11.60 25.32 -11.34
CA ARG A 629 11.62 26.62 -12.04
C ARG A 629 10.29 27.32 -11.91
N LEU A 630 10.32 28.54 -11.43
CA LEU A 630 9.16 29.41 -11.42
C LEU A 630 9.27 30.38 -12.61
N SER A 631 8.23 30.44 -13.43
CA SER A 631 8.18 31.31 -14.58
C SER A 631 8.02 32.78 -14.17
N PRO A 632 8.45 33.74 -15.04
CA PRO A 632 8.19 35.14 -14.81
C PRO A 632 6.69 35.47 -14.64
N ASP A 633 5.83 34.81 -15.41
CA ASP A 633 4.37 34.96 -15.30
C ASP A 633 3.82 34.53 -13.95
N PHE A 634 4.40 33.52 -13.35
CA PHE A 634 4.03 33.09 -12.01
C PHE A 634 4.53 34.06 -10.94
N THR A 635 5.81 34.40 -10.99
CA THR A 635 6.42 35.28 -9.98
C THR A 635 5.86 36.71 -10.03
N SER A 636 5.36 37.18 -11.20
CA SER A 636 4.68 38.48 -11.31
C SER A 636 3.38 38.57 -10.51
N LYS A 637 2.78 37.42 -10.15
CA LYS A 637 1.54 37.36 -9.34
C LYS A 637 1.82 37.32 -7.85
N LEU A 638 3.08 37.15 -7.46
CA LEU A 638 3.48 37.13 -6.05
C LEU A 638 3.63 38.52 -5.49
N THR A 639 3.17 38.74 -4.27
CA THR A 639 3.21 40.04 -3.58
C THR A 639 4.60 40.29 -3.01
N PRO A 640 5.27 41.39 -3.36
CA PRO A 640 6.53 41.75 -2.75
C PRO A 640 6.43 41.87 -1.22
N GLY A 641 7.38 41.29 -0.50
CA GLY A 641 7.42 41.27 0.96
C GLY A 641 6.50 40.24 1.63
N ALA A 642 5.68 39.51 0.87
CA ALA A 642 4.89 38.39 1.40
C ALA A 642 5.73 37.12 1.55
N LEU A 643 5.37 36.30 2.51
CA LEU A 643 6.00 35.03 2.81
C LEU A 643 5.20 33.89 2.15
N TYR A 644 5.89 33.03 1.44
CA TYR A 644 5.36 31.86 0.78
C TYR A 644 6.00 30.57 1.33
N GLU A 645 5.22 29.52 1.42
CA GLU A 645 5.69 28.19 1.79
C GLU A 645 5.90 27.35 0.54
N LEU A 646 7.10 26.79 0.40
CA LEU A 646 7.46 25.79 -0.60
C LEU A 646 7.47 24.42 0.09
N ILE A 647 6.56 23.54 -0.31
CA ILE A 647 6.53 22.16 0.13
C ILE A 647 7.07 21.30 -1.01
N VAL A 648 8.07 20.48 -0.72
CA VAL A 648 8.71 19.59 -1.68
C VAL A 648 8.56 18.15 -1.18
N ALA A 649 7.97 17.30 -1.99
CA ALA A 649 7.90 15.86 -1.80
C ALA A 649 8.83 15.17 -2.80
N THR A 650 9.94 14.62 -2.32
CA THR A 650 10.90 13.85 -3.14
C THR A 650 10.68 12.37 -2.92
N TYR A 651 10.61 11.60 -3.99
CA TYR A 651 10.31 10.16 -3.97
C TYR A 651 11.12 9.40 -5.01
N SER A 652 11.18 8.08 -4.86
CA SER A 652 11.77 7.15 -5.83
C SER A 652 10.67 6.31 -6.50
N GLU A 653 10.88 5.97 -7.77
CA GLU A 653 10.04 4.97 -8.44
C GLU A 653 10.51 3.53 -8.20
N ASP A 654 11.76 3.37 -7.77
CA ASP A 654 12.40 2.08 -7.51
C ASP A 654 12.23 1.62 -6.05
N ALA A 655 11.82 2.54 -5.17
CA ALA A 655 11.50 2.24 -3.78
C ALA A 655 10.43 3.22 -3.26
N ALA A 656 9.38 2.72 -2.66
CA ALA A 656 8.29 3.53 -2.12
C ALA A 656 8.71 4.24 -0.83
N THR A 657 9.73 5.05 -0.94
CA THR A 657 10.19 5.94 0.12
C THR A 657 10.06 7.38 -0.33
N ILE A 658 9.67 8.24 0.59
CA ILE A 658 9.42 9.66 0.34
C ILE A 658 10.06 10.49 1.44
N SER A 659 10.55 11.68 1.05
CA SER A 659 10.92 12.73 1.99
C SER A 659 10.13 13.98 1.66
N VAL A 660 9.48 14.56 2.65
CA VAL A 660 8.76 15.82 2.51
C VAL A 660 9.48 16.89 3.32
N SER A 661 9.82 18.00 2.66
CA SER A 661 10.41 19.16 3.30
C SER A 661 9.53 20.39 3.08
N ARG A 662 9.44 21.22 4.10
CA ARG A 662 8.76 22.52 4.05
C ARG A 662 9.81 23.61 4.21
N ASP A 663 9.82 24.55 3.29
CA ASP A 663 10.70 25.69 3.31
C ASP A 663 9.93 26.97 3.00
N PHE A 664 10.49 28.11 3.33
CA PHE A 664 9.84 29.39 3.15
C PHE A 664 10.71 30.33 2.31
N PHE A 665 10.08 31.12 1.48
CA PHE A 665 10.74 32.17 0.73
C PHE A 665 9.91 33.45 0.73
N ASP A 666 10.60 34.56 0.70
CA ASP A 666 10.03 35.88 0.51
C ASP A 666 10.27 36.42 -0.91
N VAL A 667 9.47 37.38 -1.30
CA VAL A 667 9.54 37.99 -2.62
C VAL A 667 10.15 39.40 -2.49
N LEU A 668 11.27 39.59 -3.17
CA LEU A 668 11.95 40.86 -3.12
C LEU A 668 11.26 41.93 -3.99
N SER A 669 11.29 43.21 -3.51
CA SER A 669 10.85 44.37 -4.25
C SER A 669 12.06 45.16 -4.73
N LEU A 670 12.37 45.08 -6.00
CA LEU A 670 13.51 45.82 -6.60
C LEU A 670 13.08 46.60 -7.86
N ALA A 671 12.14 47.49 -7.71
CA ALA A 671 11.60 48.27 -8.83
C ALA A 671 12.62 49.16 -9.63
N PRO A 672 13.77 49.63 -9.09
CA PRO A 672 14.73 50.42 -9.88
C PRO A 672 15.88 49.63 -10.52
N VAL A 673 16.12 48.36 -10.11
CA VAL A 673 17.32 47.61 -10.50
C VAL A 673 17.03 46.62 -11.65
N GLU A 674 15.77 46.52 -12.05
CA GLU A 674 15.27 45.44 -12.93
C GLU A 674 15.97 45.34 -14.28
N ARG A 675 16.31 46.47 -14.92
CA ARG A 675 16.88 46.41 -16.28
C ARG A 675 18.36 46.00 -16.33
N GLU A 676 19.17 46.33 -15.33
CA GLU A 676 20.58 45.91 -15.26
C GLU A 676 20.71 44.46 -14.78
N ILE A 677 19.85 44.02 -13.89
CA ILE A 677 19.85 42.66 -13.36
C ILE A 677 19.36 41.65 -14.43
N GLU A 678 18.38 41.98 -15.27
CA GLU A 678 17.92 41.10 -16.36
C GLU A 678 19.05 40.75 -17.34
N ALA A 679 19.88 41.74 -17.72
CA ALA A 679 20.99 41.50 -18.62
C ALA A 679 22.06 40.59 -17.98
N VAL A 680 22.43 40.86 -16.73
CA VAL A 680 23.41 40.08 -15.97
C VAL A 680 22.89 38.71 -15.62
N SER A 681 21.60 38.58 -15.23
CA SER A 681 20.97 37.30 -14.93
C SER A 681 20.85 36.39 -16.15
N LYS A 682 20.52 36.95 -17.32
CA LYS A 682 20.48 36.21 -18.58
C LYS A 682 21.88 35.73 -18.96
N GLU A 683 22.89 36.61 -18.88
CA GLU A 683 24.27 36.20 -19.17
C GLU A 683 24.78 35.13 -18.19
N LEU A 684 24.43 35.24 -16.89
CA LEU A 684 24.82 34.27 -15.88
C LEU A 684 24.10 32.92 -16.09
N THR A 685 22.80 32.97 -16.41
CA THR A 685 22.00 31.76 -16.70
C THR A 685 22.51 31.04 -17.94
N ASP A 686 22.87 31.80 -19.00
CA ASP A 686 23.45 31.21 -20.22
C ASP A 686 24.84 30.62 -19.97
N ARG A 687 25.65 31.23 -19.14
CA ARG A 687 26.95 30.74 -18.71
C ARG A 687 26.84 29.50 -17.80
N LEU A 688 25.85 29.48 -16.86
CA LEU A 688 25.58 28.34 -16.01
C LEU A 688 25.03 27.14 -16.80
N ARG A 689 24.19 27.40 -17.80
CA ARG A 689 23.75 26.35 -18.73
C ARG A 689 24.94 25.78 -19.51
N ALA A 690 25.81 26.62 -20.06
CA ALA A 690 27.01 26.14 -20.76
C ALA A 690 27.94 25.35 -19.84
N VAL A 691 28.15 25.82 -18.60
CA VAL A 691 28.94 25.06 -17.59
C VAL A 691 28.25 23.78 -17.18
N SER A 692 26.91 23.77 -17.06
CA SER A 692 26.14 22.55 -16.74
C SER A 692 26.17 21.54 -17.88
N GLU A 693 26.09 22.00 -19.13
CA GLU A 693 26.21 21.17 -20.33
C GLU A 693 27.65 20.63 -20.50
N ASP A 694 28.65 21.47 -20.24
CA ASP A 694 30.05 21.08 -20.22
C ASP A 694 30.34 20.07 -19.09
N LEU A 695 29.74 20.29 -17.92
CA LEU A 695 29.86 19.38 -16.77
C LEU A 695 29.13 18.03 -17.04
N ALA A 696 27.94 18.07 -17.62
CA ALA A 696 27.21 16.87 -18.03
C ALA A 696 27.99 16.09 -19.12
N THR A 697 28.59 16.81 -20.05
CA THR A 697 29.46 16.24 -21.10
C THR A 697 30.73 15.64 -20.49
N ALA A 698 31.35 16.33 -19.54
CA ALA A 698 32.53 15.85 -18.81
C ALA A 698 32.20 14.61 -17.95
N ILE A 699 31.04 14.63 -17.28
CA ILE A 699 30.54 13.46 -16.49
C ILE A 699 30.24 12.29 -17.43
N SER A 700 29.58 12.53 -18.56
CA SER A 700 29.34 11.50 -19.58
C SER A 700 30.65 10.94 -20.16
N GLY A 701 31.62 11.82 -20.43
CA GLY A 701 32.98 11.43 -20.85
C GLY A 701 33.71 10.61 -19.77
N LEU A 702 33.53 11.01 -18.49
CA LEU A 702 34.10 10.31 -17.35
C LEU A 702 33.40 8.95 -17.14
N SER A 703 32.11 8.87 -17.31
CA SER A 703 31.33 7.64 -17.27
C SER A 703 31.74 6.68 -18.37
N THR A 704 31.97 7.21 -19.59
CA THR A 704 32.48 6.42 -20.73
C THR A 704 33.90 5.97 -20.49
N ALA A 705 34.75 6.82 -19.91
CA ALA A 705 36.14 6.49 -19.55
C ALA A 705 36.17 5.43 -18.43
N VAL A 706 35.28 5.55 -17.43
CA VAL A 706 35.13 4.53 -16.35
C VAL A 706 34.66 3.18 -16.93
N SER A 707 33.68 3.19 -17.84
CA SER A 707 33.21 1.98 -18.53
C SER A 707 34.29 1.32 -19.40
N ASN A 708 35.18 2.12 -19.98
CA ASN A 708 36.33 1.61 -20.76
C ASN A 708 37.48 1.10 -19.87
N VAL A 709 37.56 1.56 -18.64
CA VAL A 709 38.57 1.10 -17.65
C VAL A 709 38.09 -0.20 -16.98
N ASP A 710 36.78 -0.40 -16.76
CA ASP A 710 36.21 -1.60 -16.15
C ASP A 710 36.54 -2.90 -16.93
N SER A 711 36.79 -2.78 -18.23
CA SER A 711 37.20 -3.91 -19.07
C SER A 711 38.70 -4.34 -18.92
N LYS A 712 39.50 -3.65 -18.10
CA LYS A 712 40.91 -3.90 -17.91
C LYS A 712 41.42 -3.97 -16.46
N LEU A 713 40.56 -3.88 -15.47
CA LEU A 713 41.01 -3.60 -14.08
C LEU A 713 40.44 -4.52 -12.99
N ASP A 714 40.56 -5.82 -13.15
CA ASP A 714 40.28 -6.78 -12.05
C ASP A 714 41.37 -6.85 -10.95
N ARG A 715 42.36 -5.98 -10.96
CA ARG A 715 43.44 -6.00 -9.92
C ARG A 715 43.85 -4.65 -9.30
N THR A 716 43.20 -3.54 -9.63
CA THR A 716 43.59 -2.22 -9.07
C THR A 716 42.41 -1.41 -8.52
N ALA A 717 41.25 -2.01 -8.36
CA ALA A 717 40.00 -1.30 -8.07
C ALA A 717 39.94 -0.65 -6.67
N ASP A 718 40.60 -1.19 -5.68
CA ASP A 718 40.43 -0.74 -4.29
C ASP A 718 41.27 0.51 -3.95
N ASN A 719 42.38 0.73 -4.59
CA ASN A 719 43.19 1.93 -4.38
C ASN A 719 42.59 3.17 -5.06
N ILE A 720 41.98 3.00 -6.22
CA ILE A 720 41.38 4.11 -7.00
C ILE A 720 40.07 4.60 -6.33
N ARG A 721 39.27 3.70 -5.75
CA ARG A 721 38.06 4.06 -5.02
C ARG A 721 38.34 4.95 -3.80
N SER A 722 39.45 4.71 -3.13
CA SER A 722 39.86 5.51 -1.97
C SER A 722 40.27 6.94 -2.38
N GLU A 723 41.05 7.05 -3.47
CA GLU A 723 41.52 8.36 -3.96
C GLU A 723 40.38 9.21 -4.57
N VAL A 724 39.49 8.59 -5.33
CA VAL A 724 38.33 9.32 -5.90
C VAL A 724 37.38 9.80 -4.78
N ARG A 725 37.16 8.99 -3.77
CA ARG A 725 36.32 9.39 -2.62
C ARG A 725 36.92 10.55 -1.85
N SER A 726 38.21 10.50 -1.58
CA SER A 726 38.94 11.59 -0.93
C SER A 726 38.92 12.87 -1.75
N SER A 727 39.06 12.75 -3.09
CA SER A 727 39.05 13.92 -3.99
C SER A 727 37.67 14.56 -4.12
N VAL A 728 36.60 13.75 -4.07
CA VAL A 728 35.21 14.23 -4.10
C VAL A 728 34.85 14.92 -2.78
N GLU A 729 35.32 14.42 -1.66
CA GLU A 729 35.13 15.06 -0.35
C GLU A 729 35.87 16.40 -0.25
N ASP A 730 37.09 16.49 -0.83
CA ASP A 730 37.85 17.73 -0.86
C ASP A 730 37.17 18.79 -1.77
N VAL A 731 36.66 18.39 -2.92
CA VAL A 731 35.89 19.28 -3.81
C VAL A 731 34.59 19.74 -3.12
N ARG A 732 33.88 18.87 -2.42
CA ARG A 732 32.67 19.20 -1.66
C ARG A 732 32.98 20.22 -0.55
N ALA A 733 34.02 19.98 0.24
CA ALA A 733 34.45 20.90 1.29
C ALA A 733 34.81 22.31 0.74
N ARG A 734 35.40 22.38 -0.45
CA ARG A 734 35.74 23.64 -1.10
C ARG A 734 34.52 24.38 -1.67
N VAL A 735 33.54 23.65 -2.20
CA VAL A 735 32.26 24.21 -2.65
C VAL A 735 31.47 24.75 -1.45
N ASP A 736 31.41 24.02 -0.35
CA ASP A 736 30.74 24.46 0.87
C ASP A 736 31.43 25.68 1.49
N ALA A 737 32.76 25.72 1.49
CA ALA A 737 33.51 26.88 1.94
C ALA A 737 33.27 28.12 1.05
N ALA A 738 33.26 27.95 -0.27
CA ALA A 738 32.97 29.03 -1.21
C ALA A 738 31.51 29.53 -1.08
N THR A 739 30.57 28.63 -0.88
CA THR A 739 29.15 28.97 -0.65
C THR A 739 28.95 29.74 0.64
N ASN A 740 29.65 29.34 1.71
CA ASN A 740 29.63 30.07 2.99
C ASN A 740 30.27 31.45 2.91
N THR A 741 31.37 31.57 2.15
CA THR A 741 32.01 32.88 1.90
C THR A 741 31.08 33.79 1.11
N LEU A 742 30.47 33.27 0.04
CA LEU A 742 29.51 34.01 -0.78
C LEU A 742 28.29 34.46 0.03
N THR A 743 27.80 33.61 0.90
CA THR A 743 26.66 33.92 1.79
C THR A 743 27.01 35.02 2.79
N ASN A 744 28.24 35.03 3.32
CA ASN A 744 28.71 36.07 4.22
C ASN A 744 28.96 37.37 3.47
N ASP A 745 29.52 37.32 2.25
CA ASP A 745 29.73 38.48 1.41
C ASP A 745 28.41 39.08 0.96
N ILE A 746 27.37 38.29 0.65
CA ILE A 746 26.01 38.75 0.38
C ILE A 746 25.41 39.46 1.61
N ARG A 747 25.60 38.94 2.85
CA ARG A 747 25.15 39.58 4.07
C ARG A 747 25.88 40.90 4.34
N ASN A 748 27.18 40.93 4.07
CA ASN A 748 27.98 42.15 4.18
C ASN A 748 27.59 43.19 3.12
N LEU A 749 27.26 42.76 1.91
CA LEU A 749 26.75 43.60 0.84
C LEU A 749 25.36 44.19 1.16
N GLN A 750 24.49 43.39 1.80
CA GLN A 750 23.20 43.88 2.30
C GLN A 750 23.37 45.00 3.36
N ALA A 751 24.40 44.89 4.18
CA ALA A 751 24.75 45.92 5.17
C ALA A 751 25.36 47.17 4.51
N VAL A 752 26.14 47.04 3.44
CA VAL A 752 26.80 48.12 2.71
C VAL A 752 25.89 48.78 1.64
N ALA A 753 24.92 47.99 1.07
CA ALA A 753 23.95 48.50 0.09
C ALA A 753 23.02 49.61 0.65
N GLN A 754 22.90 49.68 1.96
CA GLN A 754 22.25 50.83 2.59
C GLN A 754 23.06 52.14 2.51
N SER A 755 24.32 52.11 2.07
CA SER A 755 25.15 53.31 2.07
C SER A 755 25.83 53.71 0.75
N THR A 756 25.97 52.84 -0.28
CA THR A 756 26.55 53.25 -1.60
C THR A 756 26.36 52.24 -2.72
N LEU A 757 25.69 52.64 -3.78
CA LEU A 757 25.31 51.86 -4.99
C LEU A 757 26.48 51.40 -5.88
N THR A 758 27.66 51.98 -5.71
CA THR A 758 28.80 51.80 -6.64
C THR A 758 29.69 50.59 -6.25
N VAL A 759 29.64 50.13 -5.01
CA VAL A 759 30.51 49.07 -4.50
C VAL A 759 29.92 47.65 -4.81
N ALA A 760 28.62 47.55 -4.92
CA ALA A 760 27.92 46.30 -5.19
C ALA A 760 28.25 45.67 -6.57
N GLN A 761 28.45 46.53 -7.58
CA GLN A 761 28.77 46.04 -8.94
C GLN A 761 30.20 45.48 -9.06
N ILE A 762 31.16 46.06 -8.36
CA ILE A 762 32.56 45.59 -8.41
C ILE A 762 32.75 44.27 -7.65
N VAL A 763 32.06 44.08 -6.55
CA VAL A 763 32.24 42.90 -5.68
C VAL A 763 31.59 41.68 -6.29
N MET A 764 30.44 41.80 -6.97
CA MET A 764 29.82 40.68 -7.69
C MET A 764 30.70 40.16 -8.83
N ALA A 765 31.31 41.09 -9.60
CA ALA A 765 32.22 40.73 -10.68
C ALA A 765 33.47 39.96 -10.15
N LEU A 766 33.99 40.38 -9.01
CA LEU A 766 35.18 39.75 -8.40
C LEU A 766 34.89 38.39 -7.79
N ALA A 767 33.69 38.17 -7.22
CA ALA A 767 33.29 36.89 -6.67
C ALA A 767 33.10 35.81 -7.77
N VAL A 768 32.49 36.21 -8.89
CA VAL A 768 32.33 35.35 -10.08
C VAL A 768 33.69 34.99 -10.69
N ILE A 769 34.61 35.98 -10.76
CA ILE A 769 35.99 35.76 -11.24
C ILE A 769 36.74 34.79 -10.31
N ALA A 770 36.56 34.88 -8.98
CA ALA A 770 37.16 33.98 -8.01
C ALA A 770 36.66 32.55 -8.13
N ILE A 771 35.38 32.34 -8.37
CA ILE A 771 34.78 31.03 -8.61
C ILE A 771 35.30 30.43 -9.92
N VAL A 772 35.35 31.19 -10.98
CA VAL A 772 35.88 30.75 -12.29
C VAL A 772 37.37 30.44 -12.19
N LEU A 773 38.15 31.25 -11.48
CA LEU A 773 39.58 31.03 -11.29
C LEU A 773 39.87 29.79 -10.40
N SER A 774 39.05 29.51 -9.39
CA SER A 774 39.20 28.32 -8.56
C SER A 774 38.88 27.03 -9.33
N VAL A 775 37.85 27.05 -10.16
CA VAL A 775 37.51 25.95 -11.07
C VAL A 775 38.58 25.74 -12.15
N VAL A 776 39.11 26.83 -12.73
CA VAL A 776 40.20 26.78 -13.73
C VAL A 776 41.51 26.29 -13.09
N SER A 777 41.81 26.65 -11.84
CA SER A 777 43.00 26.16 -11.14
C SER A 777 43.00 24.66 -10.82
N VAL A 778 41.82 24.11 -10.60
CA VAL A 778 41.64 22.67 -10.40
C VAL A 778 41.82 21.87 -11.74
N ILE A 779 41.40 22.50 -12.86
CA ILE A 779 41.51 21.90 -14.21
C ILE A 779 42.91 22.03 -14.77
N ARG A 780 43.74 23.00 -14.32
CA ARG A 780 45.06 23.25 -14.83
C ARG A 780 46.26 22.66 -14.08
N ARG A 781 46.05 21.84 -13.06
CA ARG A 781 47.21 21.16 -12.44
C ARG A 781 47.73 20.07 -13.37
N PRO A 782 48.97 20.14 -13.80
CA PRO A 782 49.56 19.14 -14.67
C PRO A 782 49.68 17.80 -13.92
N LYS A 783 49.30 16.73 -14.57
CA LYS A 783 49.63 15.37 -14.13
C LYS A 783 51.15 15.29 -13.87
N ALA A 784 51.57 15.18 -12.64
CA ALA A 784 52.90 14.71 -12.31
C ALA A 784 53.00 13.25 -12.80
N ALA A 785 53.80 13.02 -13.75
CA ALA A 785 54.13 11.71 -14.23
C ALA A 785 54.77 10.92 -13.06
N ALA A 786 54.13 9.85 -12.66
CA ALA A 786 54.80 8.83 -11.88
C ALA A 786 55.64 8.01 -12.85
N THR A 787 56.93 8.23 -12.89
CA THR A 787 57.93 7.28 -13.35
C THR A 787 58.66 6.73 -12.11
N ALA A 788 58.43 5.47 -11.90
CA ALA A 788 59.18 4.42 -11.26
C ALA A 788 58.29 3.55 -10.41
#